data_690fd3136459be0908b25c4f651f6513
#
_entry.id   690fd3136459be0908b25c4f651f6513
#
_cell.length_a   1.000
_cell.length_b   1.000
_cell.length_c   1.000
_cell.angle_alpha   90.00
_cell.angle_beta   90.00
_cell.angle_gamma   90.00
#
_symmetry.space_group_name_H-M   'P 1'
#
loop_
_entity.id
_entity.type
_entity.pdbx_description
1 polymer ?
#
loop_
_entity_poly.entity_id
_entity_poly.type
_entity_poly.pdbx_seq_one_letter_code
_entity_poly.pdbx_strand_id
1 'polypeptide(L)'
;MVEIEFIYNGNKTIINSESYEKMKKIFQKFKDTTNLNKNKLFYSYNGNININGELTFKELANKEDKIRKKMTIQVLEISNEDIIRTKNIVCPTCKENIKMDIKDYKINLYDCKNGHKMENILLDQFEETQKIDDSKIICDECKKNNKSISYNKVFYYCFSCKLNICPLCKLNHDKTHYIINYDEKYYKCDKHINESYNSYCEICKRDFCTLCQEHRKHKKIEFSDILPSKEELIQKKKELKNTIDLLSIDINMIINMLNNVINKINIYYKINEDIINNYNEKYRNYETIYQLNQFQVSNVTKELNQIIECNYIIDKFNKIFNIYSKMNIDEISMLYKVKEKEVKLFGHDFVKRSKNCCKLIINGKEQELKTKYIFGYFGTAKDILNIKLRGITNITDASRMFYECLSLLSLPDISSWNTCNITNMELMFNECSLLSSLPDMSKWDTTFVNNMSYMFDSCSSLKSLPGISKWNTSNVNNMSHIFNNCSSLKSLPDISKWDTSNVKYMSYMFNNCSSLTSLPDISKWNTANVKNMSYMFCNCSLLSILPNISNWDTSNVVDFSVMFYWCSSLISLPDISKWNTSDIKNMSYMFCNCESLISLPDISGWDTSNAIDMSYMFNECSSLTSLPNISKWNISNVKNINSLLCSCSSLTSLPDISEWNTCNVAYLRNLFGYCESLLELPDISKWNISHTIDISLIFSKCTKLSSLPDISHWNTSNVTNMSLMFSECSSLLSLPDISDWNTSKVKDMGALFYDCAKLKSLPDISNWNTSKVMNMFRMFYNCKSLTSLPDISKWDISGVKNMRDIFQGCNISLNIPDKFKELCNKI
;
A
#
# COMPACT_ATOMS: atom_id res chain seq x y z
N MET A 1 18.43 -52.33 -2.87
CA MET A 1 17.14 -52.24 -2.17
C MET A 1 17.36 -51.96 -0.70
N VAL A 2 16.43 -51.19 -0.09
CA VAL A 2 16.41 -50.91 1.34
C VAL A 2 15.06 -51.35 1.90
N GLU A 3 15.04 -51.72 3.18
CA GLU A 3 13.85 -52.17 3.89
C GLU A 3 13.31 -51.04 4.76
N ILE A 4 12.02 -50.64 4.57
CA ILE A 4 11.38 -49.62 5.35
C ILE A 4 10.20 -50.26 6.10
N GLU A 5 10.36 -50.38 7.42
CA GLU A 5 9.38 -50.96 8.31
C GLU A 5 8.43 -49.85 8.81
N PHE A 6 7.15 -49.97 8.51
CA PHE A 6 6.11 -49.09 9.01
C PHE A 6 5.39 -49.75 10.21
N ILE A 7 5.29 -49.02 11.31
CA ILE A 7 4.54 -49.45 12.49
C ILE A 7 3.26 -48.59 12.59
N TYR A 8 2.08 -49.27 12.40
CA TYR A 8 0.78 -48.68 12.48
C TYR A 8 -0.12 -49.45 13.44
N ASN A 9 -0.63 -48.83 14.50
CA ASN A 9 -1.43 -49.49 15.55
C ASN A 9 -0.81 -50.81 16.08
N GLY A 10 0.51 -50.83 16.28
CA GLY A 10 1.25 -52.00 16.76
C GLY A 10 1.57 -53.03 15.68
N ASN A 11 1.01 -52.97 14.50
CA ASN A 11 1.27 -53.88 13.40
C ASN A 11 2.44 -53.35 12.54
N LYS A 12 3.26 -54.30 12.09
CA LYS A 12 4.44 -53.99 11.25
C LYS A 12 4.17 -54.36 9.79
N THR A 13 4.42 -53.36 8.90
CA THR A 13 4.37 -53.53 7.44
C THR A 13 5.70 -53.16 6.85
N ILE A 14 6.28 -54.04 6.06
CA ILE A 14 7.60 -53.84 5.44
C ILE A 14 7.42 -53.50 3.97
N ILE A 15 8.03 -52.39 3.54
CA ILE A 15 8.06 -51.95 2.14
C ILE A 15 9.53 -51.97 1.67
N ASN A 16 9.82 -52.80 0.68
CA ASN A 16 11.13 -52.84 0.02
C ASN A 16 11.16 -51.78 -1.10
N SER A 17 12.19 -50.96 -1.13
CA SER A 17 12.32 -49.85 -2.08
C SER A 17 13.78 -49.64 -2.49
N GLU A 18 14.03 -48.86 -3.52
CA GLU A 18 15.36 -48.40 -3.89
C GLU A 18 15.78 -47.21 -3.01
N SER A 19 17.09 -47.14 -2.68
CA SER A 19 17.58 -46.11 -1.73
C SER A 19 17.43 -44.66 -2.24
N TYR A 20 17.20 -44.48 -3.52
CA TYR A 20 16.97 -43.16 -4.17
C TYR A 20 15.50 -42.86 -4.46
N GLU A 21 14.59 -43.79 -4.13
CA GLU A 21 13.14 -43.52 -4.29
C GLU A 21 12.68 -42.50 -3.25
N LYS A 22 11.84 -41.54 -3.68
CA LYS A 22 11.31 -40.50 -2.80
C LYS A 22 10.33 -41.07 -1.80
N MET A 23 10.39 -40.60 -0.55
CA MET A 23 9.53 -41.07 0.56
C MET A 23 8.04 -40.98 0.25
N LYS A 24 7.59 -39.96 -0.50
CA LYS A 24 6.17 -39.83 -0.90
C LYS A 24 5.65 -41.04 -1.70
N LYS A 25 6.51 -41.65 -2.55
CA LYS A 25 6.13 -42.86 -3.29
C LYS A 25 6.09 -44.06 -2.37
N ILE A 26 7.00 -44.15 -1.41
CA ILE A 26 7.08 -45.21 -0.41
C ILE A 26 5.87 -45.13 0.54
N PHE A 27 5.48 -43.93 0.95
CA PHE A 27 4.24 -43.72 1.73
C PHE A 27 3.00 -44.13 0.97
N GLN A 28 2.95 -43.89 -0.34
CA GLN A 28 1.83 -44.33 -1.16
C GLN A 28 1.81 -45.89 -1.26
N LYS A 29 2.94 -46.54 -1.48
CA LYS A 29 3.05 -48.03 -1.45
C LYS A 29 2.57 -48.59 -0.11
N PHE A 30 2.90 -47.96 1.03
CA PHE A 30 2.39 -48.35 2.34
C PHE A 30 0.87 -48.23 2.42
N LYS A 31 0.30 -47.11 1.98
CA LYS A 31 -1.15 -46.87 1.98
C LYS A 31 -1.89 -47.88 1.12
N ASP A 32 -1.35 -48.23 -0.05
CA ASP A 32 -1.92 -49.17 -0.99
C ASP A 32 -1.90 -50.59 -0.40
N THR A 33 -0.77 -50.99 0.25
CA THR A 33 -0.59 -52.27 0.88
C THR A 33 -1.51 -52.49 2.08
N THR A 34 -1.83 -51.42 2.81
CA THR A 34 -2.64 -51.47 4.02
C THR A 34 -4.12 -51.07 3.82
N ASN A 35 -4.52 -50.72 2.57
CA ASN A 35 -5.84 -50.18 2.22
C ASN A 35 -6.23 -48.87 2.97
N LEU A 36 -5.24 -48.10 3.42
CA LEU A 36 -5.43 -46.85 4.17
C LEU A 36 -5.44 -45.59 3.27
N ASN A 37 -5.81 -45.72 2.00
CA ASN A 37 -5.74 -44.61 1.04
C ASN A 37 -6.66 -43.42 1.35
N LYS A 38 -7.77 -43.65 2.07
CA LYS A 38 -8.72 -42.61 2.46
C LYS A 38 -8.33 -41.89 3.76
N ASN A 39 -7.35 -42.42 4.50
CA ASN A 39 -7.01 -41.96 5.84
C ASN A 39 -5.91 -40.90 5.76
N LYS A 40 -6.00 -39.90 6.64
CA LYS A 40 -4.95 -38.87 6.77
C LYS A 40 -3.88 -39.40 7.72
N LEU A 41 -2.74 -39.85 7.15
CA LEU A 41 -1.64 -40.47 7.88
C LEU A 41 -0.47 -39.51 8.03
N PHE A 42 0.16 -39.53 9.19
CA PHE A 42 1.40 -38.84 9.51
C PHE A 42 2.52 -39.86 9.73
N TYR A 43 3.70 -39.57 9.24
CA TYR A 43 4.85 -40.43 9.30
C TYR A 43 5.95 -39.83 10.18
N SER A 44 6.50 -40.60 11.09
CA SER A 44 7.53 -40.16 12.04
C SER A 44 8.75 -41.07 11.98
N TYR A 45 9.92 -40.46 11.94
CA TYR A 45 11.22 -41.14 12.00
C TYR A 45 12.14 -40.43 12.98
N ASN A 46 12.73 -41.20 13.92
CA ASN A 46 13.63 -40.70 14.97
C ASN A 46 13.07 -39.49 15.74
N GLY A 47 11.76 -39.47 15.99
CA GLY A 47 11.08 -38.40 16.70
C GLY A 47 10.75 -37.17 15.87
N ASN A 48 11.15 -37.10 14.61
CA ASN A 48 10.74 -36.08 13.67
C ASN A 48 9.45 -36.48 12.98
N ILE A 49 8.42 -35.66 13.12
CA ILE A 49 7.09 -35.88 12.54
C ILE A 49 6.98 -35.06 11.24
N ASN A 50 6.13 -35.51 10.33
CA ASN A 50 6.01 -34.95 8.97
C ASN A 50 7.30 -35.08 8.17
N ILE A 51 7.73 -36.31 7.96
CA ILE A 51 8.85 -36.60 7.06
C ILE A 51 8.59 -35.93 5.71
N ASN A 52 9.53 -35.12 5.25
CA ASN A 52 9.45 -34.52 3.92
C ASN A 52 9.45 -35.63 2.84
N GLY A 53 8.31 -35.81 2.19
CA GLY A 53 8.10 -36.83 1.16
C GLY A 53 8.99 -36.66 -0.08
N GLU A 54 9.61 -35.50 -0.26
CA GLU A 54 10.55 -35.26 -1.38
C GLU A 54 11.96 -35.83 -1.11
N LEU A 55 12.29 -36.13 0.16
CA LEU A 55 13.56 -36.79 0.52
C LEU A 55 13.55 -38.26 0.16
N THR A 56 14.75 -38.83 -0.07
CA THR A 56 15.02 -40.23 -0.31
C THR A 56 15.47 -40.92 0.98
N PHE A 57 15.49 -42.27 1.01
CA PHE A 57 16.09 -43.01 2.13
C PHE A 57 17.55 -42.58 2.40
N LYS A 58 18.34 -42.39 1.34
CA LYS A 58 19.74 -41.99 1.43
C LYS A 58 19.94 -40.64 2.10
N GLU A 59 18.97 -39.70 1.94
CA GLU A 59 19.03 -38.40 2.55
C GLU A 59 18.47 -38.42 3.99
N LEU A 60 17.40 -39.15 4.24
CA LEU A 60 16.65 -39.14 5.51
C LEU A 60 17.26 -40.06 6.59
N ALA A 61 17.73 -41.28 6.21
CA ALA A 61 18.19 -42.28 7.19
C ALA A 61 19.46 -41.84 7.92
N ASN A 62 19.54 -42.13 9.22
CA ASN A 62 20.73 -41.91 10.03
C ASN A 62 21.91 -42.86 9.60
N LYS A 63 23.08 -42.69 10.17
CA LYS A 63 24.28 -43.47 9.83
C LYS A 63 24.09 -44.98 10.05
N GLU A 64 23.47 -45.39 11.15
CA GLU A 64 23.23 -46.78 11.49
C GLU A 64 22.23 -47.43 10.52
N ASP A 65 21.11 -46.75 10.25
CA ASP A 65 20.07 -47.25 9.35
C ASP A 65 20.58 -47.36 7.89
N LYS A 66 21.47 -46.46 7.47
CA LYS A 66 22.17 -46.54 6.18
C LYS A 66 23.05 -47.77 6.09
N ILE A 67 23.78 -48.11 7.14
CA ILE A 67 24.65 -49.30 7.20
C ILE A 67 23.77 -50.56 7.16
N ARG A 68 22.69 -50.62 7.94
CA ARG A 68 21.78 -51.77 8.01
C ARG A 68 20.84 -51.87 6.80
N LYS A 69 20.79 -50.83 5.95
CA LYS A 69 19.83 -50.69 4.84
C LYS A 69 18.37 -50.87 5.29
N LYS A 70 18.07 -50.50 6.52
CA LYS A 70 16.77 -50.65 7.15
C LYS A 70 16.41 -49.43 7.97
N MET A 71 15.13 -48.97 7.91
CA MET A 71 14.62 -47.83 8.62
C MET A 71 13.22 -48.15 9.16
N THR A 72 12.92 -47.70 10.38
CA THR A 72 11.61 -47.89 10.98
C THR A 72 10.85 -46.56 11.08
N ILE A 73 9.67 -46.50 10.48
CA ILE A 73 8.79 -45.34 10.44
C ILE A 73 7.52 -45.64 11.27
N GLN A 74 7.22 -44.80 12.21
CA GLN A 74 5.94 -44.85 12.94
C GLN A 74 4.86 -44.11 12.17
N VAL A 75 3.68 -44.74 12.03
CA VAL A 75 2.55 -44.19 11.32
C VAL A 75 1.41 -43.89 12.31
N LEU A 76 0.86 -42.68 12.21
CA LEU A 76 -0.23 -42.20 13.03
C LEU A 76 -1.39 -41.81 12.13
N GLU A 77 -2.58 -42.28 12.46
CA GLU A 77 -3.82 -41.88 11.80
C GLU A 77 -4.52 -40.78 12.59
N ILE A 78 -5.05 -39.79 11.91
CA ILE A 78 -5.95 -38.80 12.50
C ILE A 78 -7.29 -38.96 11.82
N SER A 79 -8.31 -39.31 12.58
CA SER A 79 -9.70 -39.31 12.12
C SER A 79 -10.12 -37.89 11.74
N ASN A 80 -10.89 -37.72 10.67
CA ASN A 80 -11.42 -36.40 10.26
C ASN A 80 -12.39 -35.77 11.28
N GLU A 81 -12.72 -36.47 12.37
CA GLU A 81 -13.59 -35.98 13.47
C GLU A 81 -12.78 -35.17 14.50
N ASP A 82 -11.46 -35.19 14.46
CA ASP A 82 -10.58 -34.55 15.44
C ASP A 82 -10.12 -33.14 15.03
N ILE A 83 -10.97 -32.37 14.36
CA ILE A 83 -10.83 -30.90 14.42
C ILE A 83 -11.33 -30.49 15.79
N ILE A 84 -10.43 -30.38 16.74
CA ILE A 84 -10.70 -30.02 18.13
C ILE A 84 -11.28 -28.61 18.17
N ARG A 85 -12.58 -28.49 18.04
CA ARG A 85 -13.34 -27.44 18.69
C ARG A 85 -13.45 -27.86 20.15
N THR A 86 -13.01 -27.02 21.06
CA THR A 86 -13.23 -27.27 22.47
C THR A 86 -14.70 -27.59 22.67
N LYS A 87 -15.01 -28.75 23.26
CA LYS A 87 -16.39 -29.11 23.60
C LYS A 87 -16.97 -28.16 24.67
N ASN A 88 -16.14 -27.32 25.27
CA ASN A 88 -16.50 -26.40 26.35
C ASN A 88 -16.21 -24.94 25.97
N ILE A 89 -16.89 -24.03 26.61
CA ILE A 89 -16.62 -22.60 26.56
C ILE A 89 -15.42 -22.35 27.48
N VAL A 90 -14.37 -21.74 26.88
CA VAL A 90 -13.11 -21.51 27.60
C VAL A 90 -12.81 -20.02 27.74
N CYS A 91 -12.11 -19.67 28.81
CA CYS A 91 -11.60 -18.34 29.03
C CYS A 91 -10.57 -17.99 27.97
N PRO A 92 -10.73 -16.91 27.21
CA PRO A 92 -9.79 -16.51 26.16
C PRO A 92 -8.35 -16.31 26.67
N THR A 93 -8.22 -15.89 27.93
CA THR A 93 -6.91 -15.55 28.53
C THR A 93 -6.15 -16.77 29.03
N CYS A 94 -6.81 -17.66 29.83
CA CYS A 94 -6.11 -18.77 30.49
C CYS A 94 -6.58 -20.16 30.02
N LYS A 95 -7.55 -20.22 29.10
CA LYS A 95 -8.11 -21.44 28.50
C LYS A 95 -8.79 -22.40 29.50
N GLU A 96 -9.01 -21.98 30.78
CA GLU A 96 -9.83 -22.72 31.75
C GLU A 96 -11.33 -22.53 31.44
N ASN A 97 -12.17 -23.43 31.99
CA ASN A 97 -13.63 -23.31 31.86
C ASN A 97 -14.15 -21.97 32.40
N ILE A 98 -15.10 -21.38 31.71
CA ILE A 98 -15.72 -20.10 32.05
C ILE A 98 -17.21 -20.17 31.80
N LYS A 99 -18.01 -19.47 32.61
CA LYS A 99 -19.47 -19.34 32.36
C LYS A 99 -19.72 -18.29 31.27
N MET A 100 -20.83 -18.48 30.55
CA MET A 100 -21.28 -17.59 29.52
C MET A 100 -22.75 -17.25 29.70
N ASP A 101 -23.13 -16.00 29.49
CA ASP A 101 -24.48 -15.58 29.21
C ASP A 101 -24.57 -14.74 27.93
N ILE A 102 -25.77 -14.68 27.36
CA ILE A 102 -26.02 -13.86 26.17
C ILE A 102 -27.12 -12.87 26.55
N LYS A 103 -26.78 -11.59 26.52
CA LYS A 103 -27.71 -10.51 26.81
C LYS A 103 -27.63 -9.47 25.69
N ASP A 104 -28.78 -9.06 25.15
CA ASP A 104 -28.86 -8.09 24.05
C ASP A 104 -27.95 -8.44 22.88
N TYR A 105 -27.89 -9.71 22.46
CA TYR A 105 -27.04 -10.26 21.39
C TYR A 105 -25.53 -10.11 21.61
N LYS A 106 -25.10 -9.87 22.86
CA LYS A 106 -23.69 -9.83 23.27
C LYS A 106 -23.39 -10.94 24.25
N ILE A 107 -22.17 -11.45 24.20
CA ILE A 107 -21.72 -12.55 25.04
C ILE A 107 -20.90 -11.99 26.20
N ASN A 108 -21.23 -12.41 27.40
CA ASN A 108 -20.44 -12.14 28.60
C ASN A 108 -19.84 -13.44 29.10
N LEU A 109 -18.53 -13.43 29.35
CA LEU A 109 -17.79 -14.54 29.97
C LEU A 109 -17.42 -14.15 31.39
N TYR A 110 -17.79 -14.96 32.35
CA TYR A 110 -17.61 -14.67 33.79
C TYR A 110 -17.34 -15.97 34.58
N ASP A 111 -16.98 -15.81 35.90
CA ASP A 111 -16.68 -16.92 36.79
C ASP A 111 -15.53 -17.83 36.31
N CYS A 112 -14.52 -17.27 35.68
CA CYS A 112 -13.31 -17.99 35.39
C CYS A 112 -12.56 -18.32 36.72
N LYS A 113 -12.06 -19.56 36.86
CA LYS A 113 -11.30 -20.01 38.01
C LYS A 113 -10.12 -19.09 38.39
N ASN A 114 -9.52 -18.41 37.42
CA ASN A 114 -8.43 -17.46 37.61
C ASN A 114 -8.91 -16.01 37.69
N GLY A 115 -10.22 -15.77 37.89
CA GLY A 115 -10.80 -14.45 38.07
C GLY A 115 -10.94 -13.60 36.82
N HIS A 116 -10.67 -14.13 35.63
CA HIS A 116 -10.85 -13.42 34.38
C HIS A 116 -12.33 -13.28 34.03
N LYS A 117 -12.71 -12.13 33.46
CA LYS A 117 -14.02 -11.89 32.89
C LYS A 117 -13.88 -11.10 31.60
N MET A 118 -14.81 -11.28 30.68
CA MET A 118 -14.94 -10.50 29.47
C MET A 118 -16.43 -10.21 29.25
N GLU A 119 -16.75 -8.97 28.97
CA GLU A 119 -18.12 -8.49 28.80
C GLU A 119 -18.33 -7.92 27.40
N ASN A 120 -19.55 -8.01 26.89
CA ASN A 120 -19.98 -7.43 25.62
C ASN A 120 -19.21 -7.95 24.37
N ILE A 121 -18.81 -9.21 24.35
CA ILE A 121 -18.21 -9.85 23.17
C ILE A 121 -19.30 -9.97 22.10
N LEU A 122 -19.00 -9.55 20.87
CA LEU A 122 -19.92 -9.72 19.75
C LEU A 122 -20.06 -11.18 19.35
N LEU A 123 -21.23 -11.56 18.83
CA LEU A 123 -21.51 -12.92 18.38
C LEU A 123 -20.51 -13.41 17.32
N ASP A 124 -20.14 -12.55 16.39
CA ASP A 124 -19.18 -12.85 15.32
C ASP A 124 -17.72 -12.96 15.81
N GLN A 125 -17.39 -12.31 16.92
CA GLN A 125 -16.06 -12.36 17.54
C GLN A 125 -15.90 -13.55 18.49
N PHE A 126 -17.00 -14.14 18.97
CA PHE A 126 -16.96 -15.18 19.97
C PHE A 126 -16.17 -16.41 19.50
N GLU A 127 -16.32 -16.84 18.25
CA GLU A 127 -15.60 -17.99 17.70
C GLU A 127 -14.07 -17.81 17.76
N GLU A 128 -13.57 -16.60 17.52
CA GLU A 128 -12.14 -16.28 17.65
C GLU A 128 -11.66 -16.41 19.10
N THR A 129 -12.48 -15.99 20.07
CA THR A 129 -12.11 -16.09 21.49
C THR A 129 -12.00 -17.53 21.97
N GLN A 130 -12.73 -18.46 21.31
CA GLN A 130 -12.77 -19.88 21.63
C GLN A 130 -11.71 -20.70 20.90
N LYS A 131 -10.97 -20.10 19.96
CA LYS A 131 -9.84 -20.79 19.32
C LYS A 131 -8.74 -21.04 20.35
N ILE A 132 -8.39 -22.31 20.52
CA ILE A 132 -7.14 -22.67 21.20
C ILE A 132 -6.05 -22.62 20.14
N ASP A 133 -5.03 -21.84 20.39
CA ASP A 133 -3.81 -21.87 19.61
C ASP A 133 -3.06 -23.17 19.97
N ASP A 134 -3.32 -24.22 19.19
CA ASP A 134 -2.72 -25.54 19.40
C ASP A 134 -1.19 -25.49 19.40
N SER A 135 -0.61 -24.44 18.79
CA SER A 135 0.83 -24.22 18.81
C SER A 135 1.39 -23.88 20.19
N LYS A 136 0.53 -23.42 21.09
CA LYS A 136 0.86 -23.10 22.49
C LYS A 136 0.66 -24.25 23.46
N ILE A 137 0.00 -25.35 23.03
CA ILE A 137 -0.07 -26.57 23.84
C ILE A 137 1.24 -27.32 23.63
N ILE A 138 2.07 -27.35 24.66
CA ILE A 138 3.39 -27.95 24.61
C ILE A 138 3.35 -29.31 25.29
N CYS A 139 3.93 -30.34 24.64
CA CYS A 139 4.19 -31.60 25.29
C CYS A 139 5.31 -31.40 26.33
N ASP A 140 4.96 -31.56 27.61
CA ASP A 140 5.91 -31.33 28.71
C ASP A 140 7.11 -32.30 28.68
N GLU A 141 6.90 -33.51 28.23
CA GLU A 141 7.96 -34.52 28.01
C GLU A 141 8.91 -34.14 26.85
N CYS A 142 8.36 -33.66 25.75
CA CYS A 142 9.19 -33.18 24.62
C CYS A 142 10.02 -31.96 25.02
N LYS A 143 9.44 -31.05 25.83
CA LYS A 143 10.11 -29.87 26.34
C LYS A 143 11.29 -30.23 27.24
N LYS A 144 11.11 -31.23 28.15
CA LYS A 144 12.19 -31.72 29.01
C LYS A 144 13.36 -32.32 28.24
N ASN A 145 13.10 -32.93 27.09
CA ASN A 145 14.06 -33.65 26.28
C ASN A 145 14.62 -32.86 25.09
N ASN A 146 14.42 -31.54 25.02
CA ASN A 146 14.85 -30.63 23.92
C ASN A 146 14.49 -31.12 22.51
N LYS A 147 13.38 -31.84 22.37
CA LYS A 147 12.88 -32.34 21.08
C LYS A 147 12.00 -31.28 20.40
N SER A 148 11.98 -31.24 19.07
CA SER A 148 11.14 -30.34 18.25
C SER A 148 9.66 -30.41 18.69
N ILE A 149 9.05 -29.24 18.92
CA ILE A 149 7.77 -29.07 19.67
C ILE A 149 6.55 -29.02 18.73
N SER A 150 6.69 -29.28 17.44
CA SER A 150 5.60 -29.12 16.48
C SER A 150 4.73 -30.37 16.36
N TYR A 151 3.88 -30.60 17.34
CA TYR A 151 2.74 -31.51 17.23
C TYR A 151 1.42 -30.73 17.27
N ASN A 152 0.77 -30.60 16.15
CA ASN A 152 -0.28 -29.60 16.00
C ASN A 152 -1.73 -30.08 16.22
N LYS A 153 -2.06 -31.25 16.75
CA LYS A 153 -3.52 -31.59 16.74
C LYS A 153 -4.08 -32.53 17.83
N VAL A 154 -3.32 -33.41 18.47
CA VAL A 154 -3.89 -34.32 19.49
C VAL A 154 -2.99 -34.36 20.71
N PHE A 155 -3.52 -34.02 21.88
CA PHE A 155 -2.81 -34.11 23.14
C PHE A 155 -3.55 -35.04 24.12
N TYR A 156 -2.78 -35.59 25.01
CA TYR A 156 -3.27 -36.39 26.15
C TYR A 156 -2.84 -35.72 27.44
N TYR A 157 -3.59 -35.97 28.47
CA TYR A 157 -3.25 -35.50 29.82
C TYR A 157 -3.04 -36.68 30.74
N CYS A 158 -1.87 -36.72 31.40
CA CYS A 158 -1.57 -37.72 32.41
C CYS A 158 -1.98 -37.17 33.80
N PHE A 159 -2.97 -37.78 34.46
CA PHE A 159 -3.40 -37.36 35.78
C PHE A 159 -2.36 -37.69 36.87
N SER A 160 -1.59 -38.80 36.72
CA SER A 160 -0.58 -39.23 37.66
C SER A 160 0.61 -38.27 37.69
N CYS A 161 1.06 -37.78 36.51
CA CYS A 161 2.17 -36.86 36.40
C CYS A 161 1.76 -35.38 36.29
N LYS A 162 0.50 -35.09 36.04
CA LYS A 162 -0.04 -33.72 35.74
C LYS A 162 0.58 -33.07 34.53
N LEU A 163 0.95 -33.85 33.52
CA LEU A 163 1.66 -33.39 32.30
C LEU A 163 0.77 -33.55 31.07
N ASN A 164 0.94 -32.56 30.14
CA ASN A 164 0.40 -32.70 28.81
C ASN A 164 1.38 -33.51 27.95
N ILE A 165 0.93 -34.52 27.26
CA ILE A 165 1.78 -35.40 26.47
C ILE A 165 1.25 -35.56 25.05
N CYS A 166 2.17 -35.57 24.09
CA CYS A 166 1.82 -35.82 22.69
C CYS A 166 1.64 -37.34 22.44
N PRO A 167 1.03 -37.74 21.31
CA PRO A 167 0.83 -39.17 20.99
C PRO A 167 2.10 -40.02 21.06
N LEU A 168 3.25 -39.47 20.63
CA LEU A 168 4.53 -40.20 20.69
C LEU A 168 5.03 -40.42 22.12
N CYS A 169 4.93 -39.40 22.96
CA CYS A 169 5.30 -39.55 24.37
C CYS A 169 4.32 -40.45 25.11
N LYS A 170 3.02 -40.50 24.71
CA LYS A 170 2.06 -41.44 25.24
C LYS A 170 2.45 -42.90 25.04
N LEU A 171 3.01 -43.23 23.87
CA LEU A 171 3.46 -44.59 23.57
C LEU A 171 4.61 -45.08 24.46
N ASN A 172 5.44 -44.15 24.92
CA ASN A 172 6.61 -44.41 25.73
C ASN A 172 6.41 -44.04 27.22
N HIS A 173 5.20 -43.57 27.60
CA HIS A 173 4.87 -43.19 28.95
C HIS A 173 4.59 -44.43 29.79
N ASP A 174 4.79 -44.33 31.10
CA ASP A 174 4.54 -45.44 32.03
C ASP A 174 3.10 -45.95 31.89
N LYS A 175 2.97 -47.23 31.54
CA LYS A 175 1.68 -47.89 31.30
C LYS A 175 0.80 -48.00 32.51
N THR A 176 1.37 -47.80 33.72
CA THR A 176 0.63 -47.78 34.97
C THR A 176 -0.06 -46.44 35.23
N HIS A 177 0.33 -45.38 34.48
CA HIS A 177 -0.24 -44.08 34.67
C HIS A 177 -1.55 -43.92 33.91
N TYR A 178 -2.48 -43.18 34.53
CA TYR A 178 -3.81 -42.94 33.94
C TYR A 178 -3.73 -41.77 32.99
N ILE A 179 -3.95 -42.05 31.68
CA ILE A 179 -3.85 -41.08 30.59
C ILE A 179 -5.20 -41.01 29.89
N ILE A 180 -5.72 -39.80 29.74
CA ILE A 180 -6.95 -39.49 29.03
C ILE A 180 -6.72 -38.55 27.87
N ASN A 181 -7.71 -38.39 27.02
CA ASN A 181 -7.70 -37.30 26.02
C ASN A 181 -7.61 -35.94 26.72
N TYR A 182 -6.86 -35.04 26.19
CA TYR A 182 -6.71 -33.68 26.74
C TYR A 182 -8.08 -33.00 26.96
N ASP A 183 -9.03 -33.19 26.06
CA ASP A 183 -10.36 -32.62 26.13
C ASP A 183 -11.24 -33.23 27.26
N GLU A 184 -10.90 -34.41 27.76
CA GLU A 184 -11.65 -35.06 28.83
C GLU A 184 -11.18 -34.65 30.21
N LYS A 185 -10.05 -33.97 30.35
CA LYS A 185 -9.45 -33.61 31.64
C LYS A 185 -10.37 -32.77 32.53
N TYR A 186 -11.32 -32.04 31.95
CA TYR A 186 -12.23 -31.17 32.69
C TYR A 186 -13.54 -31.85 33.10
N TYR A 187 -13.78 -33.10 32.65
CA TYR A 187 -14.99 -33.86 33.00
C TYR A 187 -14.74 -34.95 34.03
N LYS A 188 -13.49 -35.27 34.30
CA LYS A 188 -13.09 -36.29 35.22
C LYS A 188 -12.72 -35.68 36.56
N CYS A 189 -13.10 -36.36 37.66
CA CYS A 189 -12.80 -35.92 39.00
C CYS A 189 -11.28 -35.97 39.25
N ASP A 190 -10.70 -34.86 39.72
CA ASP A 190 -9.27 -34.72 40.00
C ASP A 190 -8.81 -35.62 41.19
N LYS A 191 -9.72 -36.08 42.06
CA LYS A 191 -9.45 -36.96 43.17
C LYS A 191 -9.83 -38.41 42.93
N HIS A 192 -10.84 -38.68 42.11
CA HIS A 192 -11.35 -40.01 41.79
C HIS A 192 -11.31 -40.21 40.28
N ILE A 193 -10.17 -40.59 39.75
CA ILE A 193 -9.77 -40.55 38.37
C ILE A 193 -10.73 -41.26 37.39
N ASN A 194 -11.40 -42.32 37.84
CA ASN A 194 -12.36 -43.10 37.04
C ASN A 194 -13.78 -42.49 37.04
N GLU A 195 -14.01 -41.51 37.91
CA GLU A 195 -15.33 -40.91 38.09
C GLU A 195 -15.49 -39.63 37.30
N SER A 196 -16.66 -39.43 36.71
CA SER A 196 -17.04 -38.13 36.12
C SER A 196 -17.70 -37.25 37.18
N TYR A 197 -17.63 -35.93 36.98
CA TYR A 197 -18.36 -35.01 37.83
C TYR A 197 -19.88 -35.21 37.67
N ASN A 198 -20.64 -35.15 38.75
CA ASN A 198 -22.10 -35.29 38.74
C ASN A 198 -22.81 -34.20 39.55
N SER A 199 -22.11 -33.42 40.34
CA SER A 199 -22.70 -32.35 41.13
C SER A 199 -21.75 -31.14 41.23
N TYR A 200 -22.33 -29.96 41.51
CA TYR A 200 -21.63 -28.70 41.72
C TYR A 200 -21.96 -28.07 43.06
N CYS A 201 -20.98 -27.57 43.75
CA CYS A 201 -21.17 -26.84 45.00
C CYS A 201 -21.00 -25.33 44.77
N GLU A 202 -22.07 -24.56 44.94
CA GLU A 202 -22.05 -23.09 44.73
C GLU A 202 -21.16 -22.35 45.71
N ILE A 203 -21.03 -22.86 46.94
CA ILE A 203 -20.21 -22.25 48.00
C ILE A 203 -18.73 -22.45 47.69
N CYS A 204 -18.33 -23.67 47.32
CA CYS A 204 -16.95 -24.04 47.04
C CYS A 204 -16.53 -23.74 45.58
N LYS A 205 -17.53 -23.44 44.72
CA LYS A 205 -17.33 -23.20 43.26
C LYS A 205 -16.55 -24.34 42.59
N ARG A 206 -16.87 -25.60 42.92
CA ARG A 206 -16.21 -26.80 42.40
C ARG A 206 -17.24 -27.89 42.03
N ASP A 207 -16.84 -28.66 41.01
CA ASP A 207 -17.52 -29.87 40.59
C ASP A 207 -17.06 -31.06 41.46
N PHE A 208 -17.98 -32.00 41.73
CA PHE A 208 -17.74 -33.20 42.55
C PHE A 208 -18.32 -34.45 41.84
N CYS A 209 -17.67 -35.57 42.06
CA CYS A 209 -18.22 -36.90 41.74
C CYS A 209 -18.89 -37.55 42.95
N THR A 210 -19.60 -38.65 42.70
CA THR A 210 -20.32 -39.43 43.76
C THR A 210 -19.45 -39.82 44.94
N LEU A 211 -18.18 -40.09 44.72
CA LEU A 211 -17.22 -40.54 45.74
C LEU A 211 -16.60 -39.39 46.56
N CYS A 212 -16.81 -38.14 46.18
CA CYS A 212 -16.31 -36.98 46.92
C CYS A 212 -17.09 -36.75 48.20
N GLN A 213 -16.54 -37.13 49.34
CA GLN A 213 -17.24 -37.05 50.69
C GLN A 213 -17.00 -35.72 51.41
N GLU A 214 -16.07 -34.88 50.97
CA GLU A 214 -15.54 -33.73 51.69
C GLU A 214 -16.51 -32.57 51.93
N HIS A 215 -17.73 -32.57 51.31
CA HIS A 215 -18.67 -31.46 51.41
C HIS A 215 -20.13 -31.89 51.68
N ARG A 216 -20.32 -32.90 52.55
CA ARG A 216 -21.66 -33.39 52.89
C ARG A 216 -22.57 -32.34 53.54
N LYS A 217 -22.03 -31.25 54.06
CA LYS A 217 -22.80 -30.18 54.73
C LYS A 217 -23.18 -29.01 53.80
N HIS A 218 -22.63 -28.94 52.61
CA HIS A 218 -22.95 -27.87 51.67
C HIS A 218 -24.06 -28.29 50.73
N LYS A 219 -24.94 -27.35 50.37
CA LYS A 219 -25.96 -27.56 49.34
C LYS A 219 -25.26 -27.77 47.99
N LYS A 220 -25.57 -28.88 47.36
CA LYS A 220 -25.09 -29.24 46.05
C LYS A 220 -26.21 -29.13 45.02
N ILE A 221 -25.86 -28.82 43.80
CA ILE A 221 -26.73 -28.90 42.62
C ILE A 221 -26.34 -30.21 41.94
N GLU A 222 -27.24 -31.18 41.89
CA GLU A 222 -27.01 -32.41 41.11
C GLU A 222 -27.19 -32.09 39.62
N PHE A 223 -26.31 -32.61 38.78
CA PHE A 223 -26.41 -32.36 37.34
C PHE A 223 -27.67 -32.97 36.73
N SER A 224 -28.15 -34.06 37.26
CA SER A 224 -29.43 -34.68 36.88
C SER A 224 -30.61 -33.72 36.99
N ASP A 225 -30.61 -32.83 37.99
CA ASP A 225 -31.74 -31.94 38.27
C ASP A 225 -31.81 -30.74 37.33
N ILE A 226 -30.73 -30.41 36.66
CA ILE A 226 -30.59 -29.25 35.78
C ILE A 226 -30.30 -29.65 34.34
N LEU A 227 -30.12 -30.92 34.02
CA LEU A 227 -29.78 -31.40 32.70
C LEU A 227 -30.99 -31.23 31.74
N PRO A 228 -30.87 -30.35 30.70
CA PRO A 228 -31.98 -30.21 29.76
C PRO A 228 -32.07 -31.45 28.85
N SER A 229 -33.28 -31.75 28.38
CA SER A 229 -33.51 -32.81 27.41
C SER A 229 -32.75 -32.47 26.10
N LYS A 230 -31.97 -33.42 25.62
CA LYS A 230 -31.22 -33.29 24.36
C LYS A 230 -32.19 -33.15 23.19
N GLU A 231 -33.31 -33.86 23.25
CA GLU A 231 -34.34 -33.85 22.21
C GLU A 231 -34.98 -32.44 22.11
N GLU A 232 -35.33 -31.83 23.26
CA GLU A 232 -35.87 -30.47 23.30
C GLU A 232 -34.89 -29.44 22.76
N LEU A 233 -33.60 -29.57 23.07
CA LEU A 233 -32.56 -28.68 22.57
C LEU A 233 -32.39 -28.83 21.04
N ILE A 234 -32.41 -30.05 20.53
CA ILE A 234 -32.37 -30.32 19.08
C ILE A 234 -33.58 -29.71 18.38
N GLN A 235 -34.77 -29.85 18.96
CA GLN A 235 -36.01 -29.31 18.42
C GLN A 235 -35.94 -27.76 18.38
N LYS A 236 -35.56 -27.09 19.46
CA LYS A 236 -35.38 -25.64 19.51
C LYS A 236 -34.35 -25.14 18.50
N LYS A 237 -33.24 -25.88 18.34
CA LYS A 237 -32.21 -25.55 17.29
C LYS A 237 -32.81 -25.63 15.89
N LYS A 238 -33.64 -26.65 15.60
CA LYS A 238 -34.31 -26.83 14.31
C LYS A 238 -35.29 -25.71 14.02
N GLU A 239 -36.09 -25.33 15.02
CA GLU A 239 -37.07 -24.23 14.93
C GLU A 239 -36.36 -22.91 14.65
N LEU A 240 -35.27 -22.60 15.37
CA LEU A 240 -34.47 -21.40 15.15
C LEU A 240 -33.90 -21.37 13.73
N LYS A 241 -33.37 -22.51 13.26
CA LYS A 241 -32.81 -22.59 11.88
C LYS A 241 -33.89 -22.34 10.83
N ASN A 242 -35.06 -22.95 10.95
CA ASN A 242 -36.19 -22.74 10.05
C ASN A 242 -36.63 -21.26 10.02
N THR A 243 -36.68 -20.60 11.18
CA THR A 243 -37.03 -19.17 11.28
C THR A 243 -35.99 -18.29 10.57
N ILE A 244 -34.72 -18.61 10.75
CA ILE A 244 -33.62 -17.88 10.06
C ILE A 244 -33.73 -18.05 8.53
N ASP A 245 -34.00 -19.28 8.07
CA ASP A 245 -34.08 -19.56 6.63
C ASP A 245 -35.29 -18.85 6.00
N LEU A 246 -36.44 -18.84 6.65
CA LEU A 246 -37.61 -18.07 6.19
C LEU A 246 -37.34 -16.56 6.13
N LEU A 247 -36.75 -15.99 7.17
CA LEU A 247 -36.40 -14.57 7.21
C LEU A 247 -35.42 -14.21 6.09
N SER A 248 -34.45 -15.07 5.81
CA SER A 248 -33.48 -14.87 4.74
C SER A 248 -34.14 -14.86 3.35
N ILE A 249 -35.10 -15.75 3.13
CA ILE A 249 -35.88 -15.80 1.87
C ILE A 249 -36.67 -14.49 1.70
N ASP A 250 -37.37 -14.05 2.75
CA ASP A 250 -38.18 -12.83 2.70
C ASP A 250 -37.35 -11.59 2.41
N ILE A 251 -36.21 -11.45 3.08
CA ILE A 251 -35.27 -10.32 2.87
C ILE A 251 -34.76 -10.31 1.42
N ASN A 252 -34.32 -11.45 0.90
CA ASN A 252 -33.81 -11.53 -0.48
C ASN A 252 -34.91 -11.23 -1.50
N MET A 253 -36.13 -11.66 -1.26
CA MET A 253 -37.27 -11.33 -2.12
C MET A 253 -37.53 -9.82 -2.15
N ILE A 254 -37.50 -9.15 -1.01
CA ILE A 254 -37.69 -7.70 -0.92
C ILE A 254 -36.57 -6.96 -1.66
N ILE A 255 -35.30 -7.36 -1.46
CA ILE A 255 -34.15 -6.78 -2.17
C ILE A 255 -34.31 -6.91 -3.68
N ASN A 256 -34.66 -8.08 -4.16
CA ASN A 256 -34.86 -8.32 -5.60
C ASN A 256 -36.01 -7.47 -6.17
N MET A 257 -37.12 -7.33 -5.43
CA MET A 257 -38.23 -6.46 -5.84
C MET A 257 -37.81 -4.99 -5.93
N LEU A 258 -37.07 -4.47 -4.93
CA LEU A 258 -36.57 -3.10 -4.91
C LEU A 258 -35.60 -2.83 -6.06
N ASN A 259 -34.66 -3.72 -6.30
CA ASN A 259 -33.73 -3.61 -7.43
C ASN A 259 -34.45 -3.63 -8.79
N ASN A 260 -35.50 -4.45 -8.96
CA ASN A 260 -36.29 -4.47 -10.17
C ASN A 260 -37.05 -3.13 -10.37
N VAL A 261 -37.59 -2.55 -9.30
CA VAL A 261 -38.26 -1.24 -9.36
C VAL A 261 -37.25 -0.15 -9.76
N ILE A 262 -36.10 -0.09 -9.11
CA ILE A 262 -35.03 0.88 -9.39
C ILE A 262 -34.59 0.77 -10.85
N ASN A 263 -34.35 -0.46 -11.34
CA ASN A 263 -33.93 -0.68 -12.73
C ASN A 263 -34.97 -0.19 -13.73
N LYS A 264 -36.26 -0.44 -13.49
CA LYS A 264 -37.34 0.05 -14.36
C LYS A 264 -37.46 1.58 -14.34
N ILE A 265 -37.29 2.20 -13.18
CA ILE A 265 -37.30 3.66 -13.04
C ILE A 265 -36.10 4.28 -13.79
N ASN A 266 -34.92 3.68 -13.68
CA ASN A 266 -33.74 4.15 -14.41
C ASN A 266 -33.91 4.03 -15.92
N ILE A 267 -34.52 2.94 -16.43
CA ILE A 267 -34.84 2.79 -17.84
C ILE A 267 -35.83 3.88 -18.28
N TYR A 268 -36.88 4.12 -17.49
CA TYR A 268 -37.87 5.17 -17.78
C TYR A 268 -37.22 6.57 -17.79
N TYR A 269 -36.35 6.86 -16.81
CA TYR A 269 -35.57 8.10 -16.79
C TYR A 269 -34.71 8.24 -18.06
N LYS A 270 -33.95 7.22 -18.43
CA LYS A 270 -33.08 7.25 -19.59
C LYS A 270 -33.84 7.46 -20.91
N ILE A 271 -34.97 6.80 -21.07
CA ILE A 271 -35.82 6.99 -22.25
C ILE A 271 -36.27 8.45 -22.40
N ASN A 272 -36.72 9.06 -21.27
CA ASN A 272 -37.17 10.45 -21.29
C ASN A 272 -35.99 11.42 -21.46
N GLU A 273 -34.84 11.13 -20.88
CA GLU A 273 -33.60 11.90 -21.09
C GLU A 273 -33.18 11.91 -22.56
N ASP A 274 -33.20 10.74 -23.22
CA ASP A 274 -32.88 10.63 -24.64
C ASP A 274 -33.90 11.41 -25.54
N ILE A 275 -35.18 11.35 -25.20
CA ILE A 275 -36.21 12.12 -25.90
C ILE A 275 -35.99 13.63 -25.74
N ILE A 276 -35.73 14.09 -24.51
CA ILE A 276 -35.50 15.51 -24.20
C ILE A 276 -34.24 16.02 -24.85
N ASN A 277 -33.13 15.27 -24.79
CA ASN A 277 -31.85 15.68 -25.37
C ASN A 277 -31.89 15.74 -26.90
N ASN A 278 -32.69 14.90 -27.53
CA ASN A 278 -32.87 14.90 -28.96
C ASN A 278 -34.00 15.85 -29.46
N TYR A 279 -34.71 16.50 -28.52
CA TYR A 279 -35.75 17.45 -28.87
C TYR A 279 -35.18 18.73 -29.47
N ASN A 280 -35.67 19.09 -30.68
CA ASN A 280 -35.32 20.32 -31.36
C ASN A 280 -36.58 21.09 -31.75
N GLU A 281 -36.66 22.35 -31.28
CA GLU A 281 -37.82 23.18 -31.55
C GLU A 281 -38.08 23.44 -33.06
N LYS A 282 -37.05 23.33 -33.90
CA LYS A 282 -37.17 23.51 -35.38
C LYS A 282 -37.61 22.27 -36.12
N TYR A 283 -37.28 21.06 -35.62
CA TYR A 283 -37.55 19.77 -36.27
C TYR A 283 -38.44 18.93 -35.37
N ARG A 284 -39.75 19.25 -35.34
CA ARG A 284 -40.75 18.61 -34.49
C ARG A 284 -41.57 17.60 -35.33
N ASN A 285 -41.93 16.50 -34.70
CA ASN A 285 -42.99 15.63 -35.17
C ASN A 285 -44.01 15.38 -34.04
N TYR A 286 -45.19 14.93 -34.41
CA TYR A 286 -46.28 14.72 -33.46
C TYR A 286 -45.93 13.67 -32.41
N GLU A 287 -45.24 12.58 -32.79
CA GLU A 287 -44.89 11.50 -31.88
C GLU A 287 -43.97 11.99 -30.79
N THR A 288 -42.93 12.77 -31.10
CA THR A 288 -42.01 13.33 -30.13
C THR A 288 -42.73 14.30 -29.17
N ILE A 289 -43.57 15.17 -29.71
CA ILE A 289 -44.37 16.10 -28.88
C ILE A 289 -45.35 15.33 -27.98
N TYR A 290 -45.99 14.30 -28.49
CA TYR A 290 -46.88 13.46 -27.70
C TYR A 290 -46.14 12.78 -26.55
N GLN A 291 -44.94 12.21 -26.76
CA GLN A 291 -44.12 11.58 -25.70
C GLN A 291 -43.70 12.59 -24.62
N LEU A 292 -43.26 13.78 -25.01
CA LEU A 292 -42.95 14.86 -24.07
C LEU A 292 -44.15 15.29 -23.20
N ASN A 293 -45.34 15.40 -23.81
CA ASN A 293 -46.58 15.67 -23.09
C ASN A 293 -46.94 14.53 -22.12
N GLN A 294 -46.76 13.27 -22.51
CA GLN A 294 -47.01 12.12 -21.65
C GLN A 294 -46.03 12.13 -20.44
N PHE A 295 -44.78 12.48 -20.65
CA PHE A 295 -43.83 12.66 -19.56
C PHE A 295 -44.26 13.80 -18.58
N GLN A 296 -44.68 14.95 -19.12
CA GLN A 296 -45.08 16.07 -18.34
C GLN A 296 -46.30 15.79 -17.42
N VAL A 297 -47.25 14.96 -17.89
CA VAL A 297 -48.47 14.59 -17.14
C VAL A 297 -48.31 13.33 -16.30
N SER A 298 -47.12 12.71 -16.31
CA SER A 298 -46.91 11.44 -15.63
C SER A 298 -46.94 11.60 -14.10
N ASN A 299 -47.57 10.63 -13.44
CA ASN A 299 -47.68 10.59 -11.97
C ASN A 299 -46.52 9.84 -11.29
N VAL A 300 -45.49 9.37 -12.05
CA VAL A 300 -44.42 8.53 -11.53
C VAL A 300 -43.70 9.15 -10.34
N THR A 301 -43.40 10.46 -10.42
CA THR A 301 -42.75 11.16 -9.29
C THR A 301 -43.63 11.20 -8.04
N LYS A 302 -44.96 11.38 -8.20
CA LYS A 302 -45.92 11.39 -7.08
C LYS A 302 -46.02 9.98 -6.45
N GLU A 303 -46.05 8.93 -7.26
CA GLU A 303 -46.10 7.53 -6.81
C GLU A 303 -44.81 7.16 -6.05
N LEU A 304 -43.66 7.58 -6.56
CA LEU A 304 -42.37 7.37 -5.89
C LEU A 304 -42.31 8.08 -4.52
N ASN A 305 -42.82 9.31 -4.44
CA ASN A 305 -42.89 10.04 -3.16
C ASN A 305 -43.81 9.32 -2.16
N GLN A 306 -44.91 8.77 -2.61
CA GLN A 306 -45.78 7.95 -1.73
C GLN A 306 -45.09 6.72 -1.17
N ILE A 307 -44.21 6.08 -1.94
CA ILE A 307 -43.37 4.95 -1.46
C ILE A 307 -42.35 5.44 -0.44
N ILE A 308 -41.68 6.58 -0.69
CA ILE A 308 -40.70 7.18 0.22
C ILE A 308 -41.36 7.57 1.56
N GLU A 309 -42.58 8.07 1.52
CA GLU A 309 -43.35 8.50 2.71
C GLU A 309 -44.03 7.34 3.48
N CYS A 310 -43.86 6.09 3.04
CA CYS A 310 -44.50 4.92 3.64
C CYS A 310 -43.88 4.56 5.00
N ASN A 311 -44.45 5.05 6.09
CA ASN A 311 -44.00 4.82 7.48
C ASN A 311 -43.94 3.33 7.89
N TYR A 312 -44.78 2.46 7.31
CA TYR A 312 -44.79 1.03 7.63
C TYR A 312 -43.48 0.31 7.23
N ILE A 313 -42.88 0.69 6.08
CA ILE A 313 -41.60 0.16 5.65
C ILE A 313 -40.49 0.68 6.57
N ILE A 314 -40.53 1.98 6.89
CA ILE A 314 -39.59 2.65 7.80
C ILE A 314 -39.64 1.99 9.19
N ASP A 315 -40.80 1.69 9.72
CA ASP A 315 -40.93 1.02 11.02
C ASP A 315 -40.38 -0.41 11.04
N LYS A 316 -40.56 -1.19 9.98
CA LYS A 316 -39.93 -2.51 9.85
C LYS A 316 -38.41 -2.38 9.77
N PHE A 317 -37.87 -1.48 8.95
CA PHE A 317 -36.45 -1.22 8.89
C PHE A 317 -35.89 -0.74 10.23
N ASN A 318 -36.61 0.16 10.94
CA ASN A 318 -36.20 0.61 12.27
C ASN A 318 -36.16 -0.53 13.30
N LYS A 319 -37.08 -1.50 13.24
CA LYS A 319 -37.03 -2.69 14.11
C LYS A 319 -35.84 -3.59 13.79
N ILE A 320 -35.57 -3.83 12.51
CA ILE A 320 -34.39 -4.60 12.06
C ILE A 320 -33.11 -3.85 12.45
N PHE A 321 -33.06 -2.56 12.23
CA PHE A 321 -31.92 -1.70 12.59
C PHE A 321 -31.68 -1.67 14.11
N ASN A 322 -32.75 -1.69 14.93
CA ASN A 322 -32.63 -1.74 16.38
C ASN A 322 -32.05 -3.08 16.88
N ILE A 323 -32.40 -4.19 16.24
CA ILE A 323 -31.77 -5.49 16.51
C ILE A 323 -30.30 -5.45 16.08
N TYR A 324 -30.03 -4.93 14.91
CA TYR A 324 -28.69 -4.78 14.35
C TYR A 324 -27.78 -3.90 15.22
N SER A 325 -28.25 -2.76 15.70
CA SER A 325 -27.51 -1.87 16.61
C SER A 325 -27.19 -2.52 17.95
N LYS A 326 -28.07 -3.40 18.46
CA LYS A 326 -27.82 -4.18 19.68
C LYS A 326 -26.77 -5.26 19.50
N MET A 327 -26.61 -5.80 18.29
CA MET A 327 -25.60 -6.81 17.95
C MET A 327 -24.20 -6.24 17.77
N ASN A 328 -24.07 -4.94 17.45
CA ASN A 328 -22.80 -4.30 17.11
C ASN A 328 -22.22 -3.51 18.29
N ILE A 329 -20.89 -3.36 18.26
CA ILE A 329 -20.20 -2.43 19.17
C ILE A 329 -20.51 -1.01 18.70
N ASP A 330 -21.11 -0.22 19.60
CA ASP A 330 -21.38 1.20 19.37
C ASP A 330 -20.29 2.11 19.99
N GLU A 331 -19.14 1.53 20.31
CA GLU A 331 -18.02 2.22 20.95
C GLU A 331 -16.68 1.81 20.30
N ILE A 332 -15.79 2.77 20.13
CA ILE A 332 -14.37 2.53 19.81
C ILE A 332 -13.48 3.18 20.86
N SER A 333 -12.37 2.53 21.16
CA SER A 333 -11.34 3.01 22.09
C SER A 333 -10.20 3.67 21.34
N MET A 334 -9.66 4.75 21.90
CA MET A 334 -8.57 5.52 21.32
C MET A 334 -7.52 5.81 22.37
N LEU A 335 -6.25 5.62 22.02
CA LEU A 335 -5.11 5.91 22.88
C LEU A 335 -4.33 7.10 22.31
N TYR A 336 -4.12 8.11 23.11
CA TYR A 336 -3.37 9.32 22.75
C TYR A 336 -2.14 9.49 23.65
N LYS A 337 -1.03 9.90 23.06
CA LYS A 337 0.16 10.30 23.81
C LYS A 337 -0.01 11.71 24.35
N VAL A 338 0.19 11.87 25.65
CA VAL A 338 0.09 13.17 26.30
C VAL A 338 1.49 13.77 26.36
N LYS A 339 1.71 14.85 25.62
CA LYS A 339 2.96 15.62 25.62
C LYS A 339 2.77 17.03 26.15
N GLU A 340 1.56 17.55 26.04
CA GLU A 340 1.21 18.95 26.32
C GLU A 340 -0.04 19.04 27.21
N LYS A 341 -0.37 20.24 27.65
CA LYS A 341 -1.58 20.47 28.46
C LYS A 341 -2.88 20.22 27.72
N GLU A 342 -2.85 20.14 26.40
CA GLU A 342 -4.01 19.80 25.58
C GLU A 342 -3.67 18.70 24.58
N VAL A 343 -4.67 17.88 24.22
CA VAL A 343 -4.57 16.84 23.20
C VAL A 343 -5.72 17.02 22.22
N LYS A 344 -5.43 17.11 20.92
CA LYS A 344 -6.44 17.10 19.86
C LYS A 344 -6.97 15.68 19.72
N LEU A 345 -8.29 15.52 19.86
CA LEU A 345 -8.97 14.23 19.85
C LEU A 345 -9.63 13.93 18.50
N PHE A 346 -10.24 14.95 17.89
CA PHE A 346 -10.96 14.82 16.63
C PHE A 346 -10.82 16.08 15.78
N GLY A 347 -11.04 15.94 14.48
CA GLY A 347 -11.16 17.06 13.57
C GLY A 347 -12.39 17.93 13.89
N HIS A 348 -12.26 19.22 13.69
CA HIS A 348 -13.32 20.20 14.00
C HIS A 348 -14.62 19.92 13.24
N ASP A 349 -14.51 19.64 11.96
CA ASP A 349 -15.68 19.40 11.09
C ASP A 349 -16.42 18.12 11.47
N PHE A 350 -15.69 17.08 11.84
CA PHE A 350 -16.27 15.83 12.36
C PHE A 350 -17.05 16.08 13.64
N VAL A 351 -16.47 16.80 14.60
CA VAL A 351 -17.16 17.16 15.86
C VAL A 351 -18.43 17.95 15.58
N LYS A 352 -18.37 18.93 14.68
CA LYS A 352 -19.52 19.75 14.29
C LYS A 352 -20.67 18.90 13.74
N ARG A 353 -20.37 17.90 12.90
CA ARG A 353 -21.39 17.01 12.30
C ARG A 353 -21.93 15.99 13.30
N SER A 354 -21.06 15.43 14.16
CA SER A 354 -21.36 14.25 14.96
C SER A 354 -21.71 14.52 16.43
N LYS A 355 -21.68 15.79 16.89
CA LYS A 355 -21.93 16.15 18.31
C LYS A 355 -23.28 15.70 18.86
N ASN A 356 -24.30 15.56 18.01
CA ASN A 356 -25.64 15.14 18.41
C ASN A 356 -25.80 13.62 18.48
N CYS A 357 -24.99 12.84 17.74
CA CYS A 357 -25.08 11.40 17.67
C CYS A 357 -23.96 10.67 18.43
N CYS A 358 -22.84 11.34 18.70
CA CYS A 358 -21.70 10.73 19.38
C CYS A 358 -21.41 11.37 20.74
N LYS A 359 -20.94 10.57 21.68
CA LYS A 359 -20.49 10.97 23.02
C LYS A 359 -19.10 10.48 23.32
N LEU A 360 -18.35 11.25 24.12
CA LEU A 360 -17.04 10.82 24.65
C LEU A 360 -17.21 10.15 26.00
N ILE A 361 -16.41 9.12 26.26
CA ILE A 361 -16.27 8.50 27.57
C ILE A 361 -14.81 8.67 28.00
N ILE A 362 -14.59 9.44 29.05
CA ILE A 362 -13.26 9.70 29.61
C ILE A 362 -13.32 9.36 31.11
N ASN A 363 -12.44 8.46 31.56
CA ASN A 363 -12.41 7.96 32.94
C ASN A 363 -13.80 7.42 33.40
N GLY A 364 -14.52 6.73 32.49
CA GLY A 364 -15.83 6.15 32.75
C GLY A 364 -16.98 7.16 32.79
N LYS A 365 -16.73 8.46 32.58
CA LYS A 365 -17.78 9.49 32.54
C LYS A 365 -18.08 9.89 31.10
N GLU A 366 -19.36 9.90 30.76
CA GLU A 366 -19.84 10.37 29.46
C GLU A 366 -19.82 11.91 29.40
N GLN A 367 -19.37 12.42 28.26
CA GLN A 367 -19.22 13.86 27.98
C GLN A 367 -19.64 14.15 26.55
N GLU A 368 -19.86 15.44 26.25
CA GLU A 368 -20.06 15.88 24.88
C GLU A 368 -18.83 15.67 24.01
N LEU A 369 -19.06 15.43 22.72
CA LEU A 369 -18.01 15.31 21.72
C LEU A 369 -17.24 16.65 21.60
N LYS A 370 -15.92 16.60 21.70
CA LYS A 370 -15.02 17.78 21.69
C LYS A 370 -13.85 17.56 20.75
N THR A 371 -13.34 18.64 20.18
CA THR A 371 -12.14 18.63 19.33
C THR A 371 -10.86 18.39 20.13
N LYS A 372 -10.81 18.87 21.37
CA LYS A 372 -9.63 18.86 22.23
C LYS A 372 -9.98 18.47 23.67
N TYR A 373 -9.03 17.86 24.36
CA TYR A 373 -9.07 17.62 25.80
C TYR A 373 -7.97 18.41 26.47
N ILE A 374 -8.36 19.18 27.50
CA ILE A 374 -7.46 20.05 28.27
C ILE A 374 -7.28 19.45 29.67
N PHE A 375 -6.04 19.21 30.06
CA PHE A 375 -5.69 18.69 31.38
C PHE A 375 -5.75 19.83 32.42
N GLY A 376 -6.43 19.59 33.56
CA GLY A 376 -6.45 20.53 34.68
C GLY A 376 -5.08 20.67 35.37
N TYR A 377 -4.92 21.72 36.17
CA TYR A 377 -3.65 22.14 36.82
C TYR A 377 -2.98 21.08 37.74
N PHE A 378 -3.72 20.00 38.11
CA PHE A 378 -3.26 18.98 39.08
C PHE A 378 -3.24 17.54 38.52
N GLY A 379 -3.29 17.38 37.21
CA GLY A 379 -3.20 16.03 36.61
C GLY A 379 -1.74 15.53 36.65
N THR A 380 -1.45 14.52 37.46
CA THR A 380 -0.26 13.66 37.24
C THR A 380 -0.38 13.11 35.83
N ALA A 381 0.54 13.54 34.98
CA ALA A 381 0.55 13.17 33.57
C ALA A 381 0.65 11.64 33.46
N LYS A 382 -0.46 10.96 33.18
CA LYS A 382 -0.37 9.67 32.54
C LYS A 382 0.18 9.93 31.14
N ASP A 383 1.24 9.27 30.75
CA ASP A 383 1.84 9.40 29.41
C ASP A 383 0.84 9.04 28.30
N ILE A 384 -0.25 8.38 28.64
CA ILE A 384 -1.29 7.89 27.72
C ILE A 384 -2.68 8.27 28.24
N LEU A 385 -3.46 8.94 27.38
CA LEU A 385 -4.88 9.20 27.56
C LEU A 385 -5.69 8.12 26.82
N ASN A 386 -6.52 7.37 27.55
CA ASN A 386 -7.48 6.41 26.98
C ASN A 386 -8.86 7.03 27.02
N ILE A 387 -9.51 7.08 25.88
CA ILE A 387 -10.88 7.57 25.70
C ILE A 387 -11.70 6.63 24.82
N LYS A 388 -13.01 6.67 24.96
CA LYS A 388 -13.93 5.96 24.06
C LYS A 388 -14.88 6.92 23.39
N LEU A 389 -15.23 6.62 22.16
CA LEU A 389 -16.30 7.28 21.42
C LEU A 389 -17.47 6.32 21.31
N ARG A 390 -18.65 6.76 21.77
CA ARG A 390 -19.94 6.03 21.67
C ARG A 390 -20.82 6.69 20.62
N GLY A 391 -21.72 5.94 19.98
CA GLY A 391 -22.63 6.43 18.95
C GLY A 391 -22.06 6.28 17.54
N ILE A 392 -21.02 5.48 17.34
CA ILE A 392 -20.32 5.32 16.05
C ILE A 392 -21.18 4.71 14.96
N THR A 393 -22.21 3.93 15.31
CA THR A 393 -23.14 3.31 14.36
C THR A 393 -24.00 4.33 13.61
N ASN A 394 -24.11 5.56 14.14
CA ASN A 394 -24.88 6.66 13.53
C ASN A 394 -24.02 7.55 12.60
N ILE A 395 -22.73 7.26 12.45
CA ILE A 395 -21.84 8.02 11.60
C ILE A 395 -22.03 7.57 10.14
N THR A 396 -22.39 8.51 9.27
CA THR A 396 -22.50 8.29 7.82
C THR A 396 -21.38 8.98 7.05
N ASP A 397 -20.75 9.99 7.65
CA ASP A 397 -19.61 10.73 7.12
C ASP A 397 -18.47 10.74 8.15
N ALA A 398 -17.46 9.89 7.92
CA ALA A 398 -16.28 9.76 8.77
C ALA A 398 -15.13 10.70 8.34
N SER A 399 -15.38 11.59 7.35
CA SER A 399 -14.34 12.50 6.88
C SER A 399 -13.80 13.35 8.02
N ARG A 400 -12.47 13.53 8.02
CA ARG A 400 -11.73 14.31 9.02
C ARG A 400 -11.94 13.87 10.47
N MET A 401 -12.34 12.59 10.71
CA MET A 401 -12.62 12.14 12.07
C MET A 401 -11.39 12.33 12.98
N PHE A 402 -10.22 11.89 12.56
CA PHE A 402 -8.96 12.05 13.30
C PHE A 402 -7.99 13.03 12.61
N TYR A 403 -8.50 13.98 11.84
CA TYR A 403 -7.72 14.98 11.11
C TYR A 403 -6.78 15.76 12.02
N GLU A 404 -5.45 15.71 11.71
CA GLU A 404 -4.38 16.34 12.51
C GLU A 404 -4.30 15.87 13.98
N CYS A 405 -4.72 14.63 14.27
CA CYS A 405 -4.58 14.06 15.60
C CYS A 405 -3.15 13.54 15.81
N LEU A 406 -2.17 14.44 15.86
CA LEU A 406 -0.73 14.14 15.94
C LEU A 406 -0.35 13.25 17.12
N SER A 407 -1.17 13.24 18.18
CA SER A 407 -0.95 12.46 19.40
C SER A 407 -1.64 11.09 19.41
N LEU A 408 -2.40 10.73 18.37
CA LEU A 408 -3.10 9.45 18.29
C LEU A 408 -2.10 8.30 18.15
N LEU A 409 -2.09 7.38 19.12
CA LEU A 409 -1.17 6.23 19.15
C LEU A 409 -1.77 4.98 18.54
N SER A 410 -3.02 4.67 18.91
CA SER A 410 -3.69 3.45 18.44
C SER A 410 -5.20 3.49 18.63
N LEU A 411 -5.87 2.61 17.89
CA LEU A 411 -7.31 2.38 17.88
C LEU A 411 -7.55 0.86 18.00
N PRO A 412 -7.41 0.28 19.18
CA PRO A 412 -7.28 -1.18 19.36
C PRO A 412 -8.51 -1.98 18.90
N ASP A 413 -9.69 -1.41 18.92
CA ASP A 413 -10.97 -2.05 18.61
C ASP A 413 -11.72 -1.46 17.39
N ILE A 414 -11.08 -0.58 16.61
CA ILE A 414 -11.71 0.03 15.44
C ILE A 414 -12.10 -1.00 14.35
N SER A 415 -11.47 -2.17 14.34
CA SER A 415 -11.82 -3.28 13.45
C SER A 415 -13.23 -3.81 13.64
N SER A 416 -13.83 -3.58 14.82
CA SER A 416 -15.19 -4.00 15.13
C SER A 416 -16.26 -2.96 14.77
N TRP A 417 -15.85 -1.78 14.29
CA TRP A 417 -16.77 -0.74 13.83
C TRP A 417 -17.48 -1.19 12.56
N ASN A 418 -18.81 -1.19 12.60
CA ASN A 418 -19.60 -1.41 11.41
C ASN A 418 -19.65 -0.13 10.57
N THR A 419 -19.07 -0.19 9.40
CA THR A 419 -18.91 0.95 8.49
C THR A 419 -19.91 0.95 7.33
N CYS A 420 -20.91 0.06 7.32
CA CYS A 420 -21.85 -0.10 6.20
C CYS A 420 -22.63 1.17 5.82
N ASN A 421 -22.74 2.15 6.72
CA ASN A 421 -23.41 3.42 6.45
C ASN A 421 -22.45 4.54 6.05
N ILE A 422 -21.14 4.30 6.03
CA ILE A 422 -20.15 5.32 5.73
C ILE A 422 -20.09 5.57 4.22
N THR A 423 -20.26 6.83 3.85
CA THR A 423 -20.19 7.26 2.45
C THR A 423 -18.92 8.05 2.13
N ASN A 424 -18.25 8.61 3.14
CA ASN A 424 -17.08 9.45 2.97
C ASN A 424 -16.03 9.19 4.06
N MET A 425 -14.79 8.88 3.64
CA MET A 425 -13.63 8.65 4.52
C MET A 425 -12.45 9.61 4.22
N GLU A 426 -12.75 10.73 3.54
CA GLU A 426 -11.76 11.75 3.19
C GLU A 426 -11.05 12.27 4.44
N LEU A 427 -9.68 12.34 4.41
CA LEU A 427 -8.86 12.91 5.49
C LEU A 427 -9.07 12.23 6.87
N MET A 428 -9.61 11.00 6.90
CA MET A 428 -10.04 10.38 8.16
C MET A 428 -8.90 10.26 9.19
N PHE A 429 -7.71 9.88 8.77
CA PHE A 429 -6.50 9.74 9.60
C PHE A 429 -5.38 10.69 9.17
N ASN A 430 -5.69 11.70 8.37
CA ASN A 430 -4.68 12.62 7.88
C ASN A 430 -3.87 13.23 9.03
N GLU A 431 -2.54 13.26 8.88
CA GLU A 431 -1.58 13.75 9.87
C GLU A 431 -1.61 13.04 11.24
N CYS A 432 -2.08 11.80 11.32
CA CYS A 432 -1.92 10.97 12.51
C CYS A 432 -0.47 10.43 12.61
N SER A 433 0.49 11.32 12.81
CA SER A 433 1.93 11.02 12.66
C SER A 433 2.49 10.00 13.66
N LEU A 434 1.87 9.82 14.83
CA LEU A 434 2.25 8.80 15.81
C LEU A 434 1.52 7.46 15.66
N LEU A 435 0.54 7.37 14.78
CA LEU A 435 -0.21 6.13 14.52
C LEU A 435 0.70 5.13 13.81
N SER A 436 1.19 4.13 14.53
CA SER A 436 2.18 3.18 14.01
C SER A 436 1.57 1.93 13.38
N SER A 437 0.33 1.60 13.72
CA SER A 437 -0.42 0.47 13.17
C SER A 437 -1.91 0.64 13.41
N LEU A 438 -2.71 0.00 12.58
CA LEU A 438 -4.14 -0.22 12.76
C LEU A 438 -4.40 -1.73 12.89
N PRO A 439 -5.46 -2.17 13.58
CA PRO A 439 -5.87 -3.57 13.59
C PRO A 439 -6.37 -4.00 12.21
N ASP A 440 -6.66 -5.30 12.04
CA ASP A 440 -7.21 -5.83 10.79
C ASP A 440 -8.58 -5.21 10.48
N MET A 441 -8.65 -4.43 9.40
CA MET A 441 -9.85 -3.73 8.94
C MET A 441 -10.62 -4.50 7.85
N SER A 442 -10.41 -5.81 7.74
CA SER A 442 -11.07 -6.66 6.74
C SER A 442 -12.59 -6.76 6.88
N LYS A 443 -13.12 -6.37 8.06
CA LYS A 443 -14.56 -6.35 8.36
C LYS A 443 -15.25 -5.03 8.00
N TRP A 444 -14.49 -4.01 7.65
CA TRP A 444 -15.08 -2.75 7.22
C TRP A 444 -15.83 -2.94 5.89
N ASP A 445 -17.11 -2.59 5.91
CA ASP A 445 -17.91 -2.49 4.70
C ASP A 445 -17.71 -1.10 4.09
N THR A 446 -17.06 -1.04 2.95
CA THR A 446 -16.76 0.20 2.22
C THR A 446 -17.60 0.36 0.96
N THR A 447 -18.67 -0.45 0.83
CA THR A 447 -19.51 -0.49 -0.37
C THR A 447 -20.08 0.86 -0.77
N PHE A 448 -20.44 1.71 0.18
CA PHE A 448 -21.01 3.03 -0.09
C PHE A 448 -20.00 4.18 -0.06
N VAL A 449 -18.72 3.88 0.18
CA VAL A 449 -17.69 4.92 0.25
C VAL A 449 -17.37 5.42 -1.16
N ASN A 450 -17.51 6.73 -1.38
CA ASN A 450 -17.24 7.38 -2.66
C ASN A 450 -15.95 8.21 -2.67
N ASN A 451 -15.41 8.58 -1.51
CA ASN A 451 -14.20 9.37 -1.38
C ASN A 451 -13.30 8.81 -0.27
N MET A 452 -12.06 8.43 -0.65
CA MET A 452 -11.00 7.97 0.26
C MET A 452 -9.75 8.85 0.18
N SER A 453 -9.86 10.02 -0.46
CA SER A 453 -8.70 10.90 -0.63
C SER A 453 -8.11 11.33 0.71
N TYR A 454 -6.78 11.40 0.77
CA TYR A 454 -6.01 11.80 1.97
C TYR A 454 -6.25 10.93 3.20
N MET A 455 -6.85 9.74 3.07
CA MET A 455 -7.30 8.97 4.24
C MET A 455 -6.19 8.67 5.24
N PHE A 456 -4.99 8.34 4.78
CA PHE A 456 -3.81 8.07 5.62
C PHE A 456 -2.66 9.04 5.32
N ASP A 457 -2.94 10.17 4.66
CA ASP A 457 -1.91 11.14 4.34
C ASP A 457 -1.17 11.59 5.59
N SER A 458 0.15 11.64 5.49
CA SER A 458 1.05 12.06 6.58
C SER A 458 0.99 11.19 7.85
N CYS A 459 0.54 9.93 7.73
CA CYS A 459 0.70 8.92 8.77
C CYS A 459 2.15 8.39 8.79
N SER A 460 3.12 9.24 9.10
CA SER A 460 4.55 8.97 8.91
C SER A 460 5.11 7.79 9.71
N SER A 461 4.48 7.42 10.85
CA SER A 461 4.87 6.25 11.64
C SER A 461 4.19 4.95 11.24
N LEU A 462 3.24 4.98 10.30
CA LEU A 462 2.43 3.83 9.93
C LEU A 462 3.27 2.80 9.17
N LYS A 463 3.35 1.57 9.70
CA LYS A 463 4.21 0.50 9.18
C LYS A 463 3.47 -0.49 8.29
N SER A 464 2.18 -0.68 8.52
CA SER A 464 1.32 -1.62 7.79
C SER A 464 -0.15 -1.28 7.94
N LEU A 465 -0.97 -1.76 6.99
CA LEU A 465 -2.41 -1.57 6.93
C LEU A 465 -3.11 -2.92 6.69
N PRO A 466 -3.26 -3.77 7.72
CA PRO A 466 -3.88 -5.07 7.54
C PRO A 466 -5.38 -4.94 7.20
N GLY A 467 -5.85 -5.84 6.34
CA GLY A 467 -7.28 -5.99 6.04
C GLY A 467 -7.83 -5.12 4.92
N ILE A 468 -7.12 -4.08 4.44
CA ILE A 468 -7.62 -3.19 3.37
C ILE A 468 -7.80 -3.92 2.02
N SER A 469 -7.23 -5.10 1.85
CA SER A 469 -7.42 -5.95 0.67
C SER A 469 -8.87 -6.44 0.47
N LYS A 470 -9.68 -6.36 1.52
CA LYS A 470 -11.09 -6.77 1.50
C LYS A 470 -12.06 -5.63 1.19
N TRP A 471 -11.57 -4.40 1.11
CA TRP A 471 -12.41 -3.23 0.87
C TRP A 471 -13.07 -3.29 -0.51
N ASN A 472 -14.35 -2.97 -0.57
CA ASN A 472 -15.06 -2.72 -1.81
C ASN A 472 -14.81 -1.26 -2.23
N THR A 473 -14.12 -1.06 -3.35
CA THR A 473 -13.77 0.28 -3.84
C THR A 473 -14.55 0.68 -5.09
N SER A 474 -15.55 -0.12 -5.49
CA SER A 474 -16.32 0.08 -6.74
C SER A 474 -17.01 1.44 -6.86
N ASN A 475 -17.36 2.09 -5.75
CA ASN A 475 -17.98 3.40 -5.74
C ASN A 475 -16.99 4.56 -5.52
N VAL A 476 -15.70 4.26 -5.29
CA VAL A 476 -14.71 5.30 -5.01
C VAL A 476 -14.32 6.06 -6.26
N ASN A 477 -14.47 7.37 -6.24
CA ASN A 477 -14.11 8.25 -7.35
C ASN A 477 -12.81 9.04 -7.12
N ASN A 478 -12.34 9.14 -5.89
CA ASN A 478 -11.12 9.85 -5.54
C ASN A 478 -10.26 9.06 -4.54
N MET A 479 -9.06 8.67 -4.99
CA MET A 479 -8.03 7.99 -4.20
C MET A 479 -6.74 8.82 -4.09
N SER A 480 -6.79 10.10 -4.49
CA SER A 480 -5.60 10.96 -4.40
C SER A 480 -5.08 11.06 -2.97
N HIS A 481 -3.76 11.09 -2.81
CA HIS A 481 -3.08 11.23 -1.52
C HIS A 481 -3.39 10.14 -0.48
N ILE A 482 -4.01 9.01 -0.84
CA ILE A 482 -4.50 8.04 0.16
C ILE A 482 -3.39 7.53 1.08
N PHE A 483 -2.15 7.34 0.59
CA PHE A 483 -0.97 6.94 1.36
C PHE A 483 0.17 7.96 1.29
N ASN A 484 -0.12 9.19 0.87
CA ASN A 484 0.88 10.24 0.77
C ASN A 484 1.64 10.42 2.10
N ASN A 485 2.95 10.63 2.04
CA ASN A 485 3.81 10.82 3.23
C ASN A 485 3.77 9.69 4.28
N CYS A 486 3.37 8.48 3.91
CA CYS A 486 3.48 7.31 4.79
C CYS A 486 4.93 6.77 4.78
N SER A 487 5.89 7.56 5.26
CA SER A 487 7.32 7.31 5.11
C SER A 487 7.84 6.04 5.78
N SER A 488 7.14 5.50 6.80
CA SER A 488 7.49 4.23 7.47
C SER A 488 6.81 3.01 6.86
N LEU A 489 5.94 3.18 5.85
CA LEU A 489 5.19 2.08 5.25
C LEU A 489 6.11 1.24 4.36
N LYS A 490 6.36 -0.01 4.76
CA LYS A 490 7.29 -0.91 4.07
C LYS A 490 6.65 -1.71 2.94
N SER A 491 5.39 -2.05 3.09
CA SER A 491 4.61 -2.81 2.13
C SER A 491 3.12 -2.58 2.33
N LEU A 492 2.34 -2.84 1.29
CA LEU A 492 0.88 -2.86 1.33
C LEU A 492 0.39 -4.30 1.26
N PRO A 493 -0.79 -4.61 1.83
CA PRO A 493 -1.47 -5.87 1.56
C PRO A 493 -1.90 -5.95 0.09
N ASP A 494 -2.37 -7.12 -0.34
CA ASP A 494 -2.84 -7.32 -1.72
C ASP A 494 -4.06 -6.44 -2.03
N ILE A 495 -3.83 -5.34 -2.75
CA ILE A 495 -4.84 -4.42 -3.25
C ILE A 495 -5.17 -4.64 -4.74
N SER A 496 -4.76 -5.77 -5.32
CA SER A 496 -5.03 -6.13 -6.73
C SER A 496 -6.52 -6.25 -7.05
N LYS A 497 -7.34 -6.47 -6.02
CA LYS A 497 -8.80 -6.63 -6.14
C LYS A 497 -9.57 -5.32 -5.99
N TRP A 498 -8.90 -4.22 -5.73
CA TRP A 498 -9.57 -2.94 -5.70
C TRP A 498 -10.16 -2.62 -7.08
N ASP A 499 -11.45 -2.37 -7.11
CA ASP A 499 -12.11 -1.88 -8.32
C ASP A 499 -11.85 -0.39 -8.44
N THR A 500 -11.10 -0.02 -9.47
CA THR A 500 -10.72 1.38 -9.75
C THR A 500 -11.47 1.98 -10.93
N SER A 501 -12.50 1.27 -11.45
CA SER A 501 -13.23 1.66 -12.64
C SER A 501 -13.91 3.04 -12.57
N ASN A 502 -14.28 3.50 -11.36
CA ASN A 502 -14.88 4.81 -11.13
C ASN A 502 -13.89 5.90 -10.68
N VAL A 503 -12.61 5.52 -10.48
CA VAL A 503 -11.61 6.46 -9.95
C VAL A 503 -11.18 7.48 -11.01
N LYS A 504 -11.27 8.76 -10.66
CA LYS A 504 -10.88 9.89 -11.52
C LYS A 504 -9.54 10.53 -11.10
N TYR A 505 -9.14 10.39 -9.86
CA TYR A 505 -7.96 11.04 -9.30
C TYR A 505 -7.12 10.03 -8.51
N MET A 506 -5.86 9.84 -8.94
CA MET A 506 -4.85 8.98 -8.30
C MET A 506 -3.54 9.73 -7.99
N SER A 507 -3.55 11.07 -8.12
CA SER A 507 -2.36 11.87 -7.86
C SER A 507 -1.87 11.70 -6.42
N TYR A 508 -0.55 11.74 -6.23
CA TYR A 508 0.11 11.61 -4.92
C TYR A 508 -0.19 10.31 -4.15
N MET A 509 -0.74 9.28 -4.78
CA MET A 509 -1.28 8.10 -4.08
C MET A 509 -0.24 7.43 -3.17
N PHE A 510 1.00 7.31 -3.62
CA PHE A 510 2.12 6.74 -2.87
C PHE A 510 3.29 7.72 -2.69
N ASN A 511 3.05 9.03 -2.89
CA ASN A 511 4.10 10.04 -2.77
C ASN A 511 4.76 10.00 -1.38
N ASN A 512 6.08 10.13 -1.34
CA ASN A 512 6.87 10.08 -0.10
C ASN A 512 6.69 8.78 0.74
N CYS A 513 6.33 7.66 0.12
CA CYS A 513 6.42 6.35 0.76
C CYS A 513 7.86 5.82 0.71
N SER A 514 8.80 6.56 1.32
CA SER A 514 10.24 6.34 1.16
C SER A 514 10.76 4.99 1.68
N SER A 515 10.02 4.32 2.59
CA SER A 515 10.36 2.97 3.06
C SER A 515 9.72 1.84 2.24
N LEU A 516 8.91 2.16 1.22
CA LEU A 516 8.19 1.17 0.42
C LEU A 516 9.17 0.46 -0.52
N THR A 517 9.36 -0.84 -0.33
CA THR A 517 10.30 -1.65 -1.12
C THR A 517 9.65 -2.35 -2.30
N SER A 518 8.35 -2.58 -2.24
CA SER A 518 7.56 -3.21 -3.30
C SER A 518 6.10 -2.82 -3.22
N LEU A 519 5.41 -2.91 -4.35
CA LEU A 519 3.96 -2.76 -4.45
C LEU A 519 3.33 -4.12 -4.73
N PRO A 520 2.08 -4.37 -4.26
CA PRO A 520 1.30 -5.51 -4.72
C PRO A 520 0.98 -5.40 -6.20
N ASP A 521 0.46 -6.47 -6.80
CA ASP A 521 0.06 -6.47 -8.21
C ASP A 521 -1.11 -5.51 -8.47
N ILE A 522 -0.82 -4.37 -9.11
CA ILE A 522 -1.79 -3.35 -9.53
C ILE A 522 -2.06 -3.38 -11.05
N SER A 523 -1.62 -4.44 -11.74
CA SER A 523 -1.76 -4.57 -13.20
C SER A 523 -3.22 -4.61 -13.68
N LYS A 524 -4.13 -5.03 -12.81
CA LYS A 524 -5.57 -5.17 -13.10
C LYS A 524 -6.39 -3.92 -12.80
N TRP A 525 -5.78 -2.87 -12.29
CA TRP A 525 -6.51 -1.64 -12.06
C TRP A 525 -7.04 -1.06 -13.36
N ASN A 526 -8.32 -0.74 -13.37
CA ASN A 526 -8.94 -0.03 -14.48
C ASN A 526 -8.66 1.47 -14.32
N THR A 527 -7.86 2.02 -15.23
CA THR A 527 -7.43 3.43 -15.18
C THR A 527 -8.12 4.30 -16.23
N ALA A 528 -9.07 3.74 -16.99
CA ALA A 528 -9.73 4.41 -18.10
C ALA A 528 -10.41 5.76 -17.74
N ASN A 529 -10.84 5.93 -16.49
CA ASN A 529 -11.47 7.17 -16.04
C ASN A 529 -10.50 8.14 -15.32
N VAL A 530 -9.22 7.75 -15.16
CA VAL A 530 -8.25 8.54 -14.42
C VAL A 530 -7.79 9.75 -15.23
N LYS A 531 -7.88 10.94 -14.64
CA LYS A 531 -7.50 12.21 -15.27
C LYS A 531 -6.14 12.74 -14.81
N ASN A 532 -5.69 12.35 -13.65
CA ASN A 532 -4.45 12.85 -13.06
C ASN A 532 -3.71 11.73 -12.32
N MET A 533 -2.45 11.48 -12.72
CA MET A 533 -1.51 10.53 -12.11
C MET A 533 -0.22 11.21 -11.62
N SER A 534 -0.22 12.56 -11.57
CA SER A 534 0.97 13.29 -11.12
C SER A 534 1.40 12.89 -9.71
N TYR A 535 2.70 12.86 -9.45
CA TYR A 535 3.30 12.52 -8.16
C TYR A 535 2.95 11.11 -7.63
N MET A 536 2.38 10.21 -8.44
CA MET A 536 1.80 8.96 -7.92
C MET A 536 2.80 8.10 -7.15
N PHE A 537 4.05 8.01 -7.60
CA PHE A 537 5.13 7.25 -6.96
C PHE A 537 6.32 8.14 -6.56
N CYS A 538 6.13 9.46 -6.54
CA CYS A 538 7.17 10.42 -6.23
C CYS A 538 7.84 10.10 -4.88
N ASN A 539 9.16 10.14 -4.84
CA ASN A 539 9.98 9.87 -3.66
C ASN A 539 9.72 8.51 -2.97
N CYS A 540 9.40 7.48 -3.77
CA CYS A 540 9.47 6.08 -3.34
C CYS A 540 10.91 5.59 -3.46
N SER A 541 11.83 6.15 -2.68
CA SER A 541 13.27 6.02 -2.87
C SER A 541 13.83 4.60 -2.73
N LEU A 542 13.14 3.69 -2.00
CA LEU A 542 13.53 2.28 -1.87
C LEU A 542 12.79 1.34 -2.84
N LEU A 543 11.90 1.87 -3.67
CA LEU A 543 11.15 1.08 -4.65
C LEU A 543 12.05 0.73 -5.84
N SER A 544 12.51 -0.52 -5.91
CA SER A 544 13.45 -0.97 -6.95
C SER A 544 12.78 -1.50 -8.21
N ILE A 545 11.55 -1.98 -8.11
CA ILE A 545 10.79 -2.58 -9.21
C ILE A 545 9.32 -2.18 -9.08
N LEU A 546 8.69 -1.83 -10.19
CA LEU A 546 7.25 -1.62 -10.28
C LEU A 546 6.52 -2.91 -10.70
N PRO A 547 5.29 -3.15 -10.24
CA PRO A 547 4.44 -4.18 -10.84
C PRO A 547 4.14 -3.83 -12.30
N ASN A 548 3.62 -4.81 -13.05
CA ASN A 548 3.30 -4.58 -14.47
C ASN A 548 2.12 -3.58 -14.64
N ILE A 549 2.44 -2.38 -15.09
CA ILE A 549 1.47 -1.30 -15.37
C ILE A 549 1.28 -1.06 -16.88
N SER A 550 1.72 -1.98 -17.74
CA SER A 550 1.66 -1.84 -19.21
C SER A 550 0.24 -1.75 -19.76
N ASN A 551 -0.73 -2.35 -19.06
CA ASN A 551 -2.13 -2.39 -19.47
C ASN A 551 -2.97 -1.22 -18.94
N TRP A 552 -2.37 -0.27 -18.26
CA TRP A 552 -3.10 0.91 -17.81
C TRP A 552 -3.59 1.73 -19.02
N ASP A 553 -4.88 2.01 -19.03
CA ASP A 553 -5.46 2.94 -19.99
C ASP A 553 -5.20 4.38 -19.52
N THR A 554 -4.40 5.10 -20.28
CA THR A 554 -3.98 6.47 -19.96
C THR A 554 -4.65 7.51 -20.87
N SER A 555 -5.68 7.10 -21.66
CA SER A 555 -6.31 7.94 -22.68
C SER A 555 -6.96 9.23 -22.15
N ASN A 556 -7.36 9.25 -20.88
CA ASN A 556 -7.97 10.41 -20.23
C ASN A 556 -7.00 11.17 -19.30
N VAL A 557 -5.74 10.71 -19.18
CA VAL A 557 -4.76 11.35 -18.31
C VAL A 557 -4.19 12.59 -19.00
N VAL A 558 -4.15 13.71 -18.29
CA VAL A 558 -3.62 14.99 -18.79
C VAL A 558 -2.32 15.42 -18.11
N ASP A 559 -1.93 14.76 -17.03
CA ASP A 559 -0.77 15.15 -16.22
C ASP A 559 -0.03 13.92 -15.66
N PHE A 560 1.23 13.73 -16.13
CA PHE A 560 2.19 12.73 -15.63
C PHE A 560 3.36 13.38 -14.87
N SER A 561 3.28 14.68 -14.57
CA SER A 561 4.39 15.37 -13.93
C SER A 561 4.80 14.70 -12.62
N VAL A 562 6.12 14.64 -12.39
CA VAL A 562 6.70 14.19 -11.12
C VAL A 562 6.34 12.73 -10.74
N MET A 563 5.79 11.93 -11.68
CA MET A 563 5.19 10.62 -11.36
C MET A 563 6.18 9.66 -10.69
N PHE A 564 7.43 9.63 -11.14
CA PHE A 564 8.50 8.77 -10.59
C PHE A 564 9.68 9.60 -10.04
N TYR A 565 9.46 10.89 -9.78
CA TYR A 565 10.49 11.78 -9.25
C TYR A 565 11.11 11.20 -7.98
N TRP A 566 12.43 11.16 -7.93
CA TRP A 566 13.22 10.64 -6.80
C TRP A 566 12.92 9.16 -6.43
N CYS A 567 12.61 8.34 -7.43
CA CYS A 567 12.63 6.87 -7.28
C CYS A 567 14.08 6.38 -7.47
N SER A 568 14.98 6.76 -6.57
CA SER A 568 16.43 6.60 -6.74
C SER A 568 16.90 5.15 -6.83
N SER A 569 16.15 4.18 -6.28
CA SER A 569 16.45 2.74 -6.37
C SER A 569 15.80 2.05 -7.57
N LEU A 570 14.98 2.73 -8.37
CA LEU A 570 14.26 2.13 -9.49
C LEU A 570 15.22 1.75 -10.62
N ILE A 571 15.36 0.45 -10.89
CA ILE A 571 16.34 -0.09 -11.85
C ILE A 571 15.79 -0.09 -13.27
N SER A 572 14.50 -0.42 -13.41
CA SER A 572 13.80 -0.50 -14.70
C SER A 572 12.32 -0.21 -14.55
N LEU A 573 11.68 0.13 -15.65
CA LEU A 573 10.24 0.30 -15.75
C LEU A 573 9.62 -0.91 -16.48
N PRO A 574 8.36 -1.28 -16.16
CA PRO A 574 7.59 -2.17 -17.03
C PRO A 574 7.36 -1.54 -18.40
N ASP A 575 6.90 -2.32 -19.37
CA ASP A 575 6.62 -1.82 -20.72
C ASP A 575 5.46 -0.80 -20.70
N ILE A 576 5.80 0.48 -20.84
CA ILE A 576 4.85 1.60 -20.92
C ILE A 576 4.71 2.14 -22.35
N SER A 577 5.16 1.39 -23.36
CA SER A 577 5.11 1.78 -24.79
C SER A 577 3.69 2.03 -25.30
N LYS A 578 2.72 1.34 -24.70
CA LYS A 578 1.30 1.40 -25.08
C LYS A 578 0.50 2.51 -24.40
N TRP A 579 1.11 3.26 -23.51
CA TRP A 579 0.42 4.37 -22.86
C TRP A 579 0.00 5.40 -23.91
N ASN A 580 -1.28 5.75 -23.89
CA ASN A 580 -1.77 6.86 -24.70
C ASN A 580 -1.37 8.18 -24.04
N THR A 581 -0.55 8.96 -24.74
CA THR A 581 -0.05 10.25 -24.25
C THR A 581 -0.60 11.45 -25.02
N SER A 582 -1.59 11.23 -25.91
CA SER A 582 -2.10 12.27 -26.80
C SER A 582 -2.68 13.50 -26.08
N ASP A 583 -3.26 13.33 -24.88
CA ASP A 583 -3.86 14.42 -24.10
C ASP A 583 -2.95 15.00 -23.03
N ILE A 584 -1.73 14.47 -22.90
CA ILE A 584 -0.79 14.90 -21.86
C ILE A 584 -0.26 16.32 -22.15
N LYS A 585 -0.41 17.19 -21.19
CA LYS A 585 0.10 18.57 -21.22
C LYS A 585 1.38 18.76 -20.42
N ASN A 586 1.58 17.97 -19.38
CA ASN A 586 2.70 18.11 -18.47
C ASN A 586 3.38 16.76 -18.22
N MET A 587 4.66 16.68 -18.60
CA MET A 587 5.56 15.54 -18.38
C MET A 587 6.79 15.94 -17.54
N SER A 588 6.78 17.15 -16.96
CA SER A 588 7.93 17.67 -16.23
C SER A 588 8.30 16.78 -15.04
N TYR A 589 9.60 16.61 -14.80
CA TYR A 589 10.17 15.84 -13.70
C TYR A 589 9.74 14.36 -13.65
N MET A 590 9.17 13.80 -14.72
CA MET A 590 8.52 12.48 -14.66
C MET A 590 9.45 11.37 -14.13
N PHE A 591 10.72 11.36 -14.56
CA PHE A 591 11.75 10.39 -14.14
C PHE A 591 12.95 11.07 -13.45
N CYS A 592 12.82 12.33 -13.07
CA CYS A 592 13.92 13.10 -12.48
C CYS A 592 14.42 12.43 -11.19
N ASN A 593 15.74 12.36 -11.00
CA ASN A 593 16.39 11.67 -9.86
C ASN A 593 16.11 10.15 -9.78
N CYS A 594 15.83 9.50 -10.91
CA CYS A 594 15.85 8.03 -11.00
C CYS A 594 17.30 7.54 -11.21
N GLU A 595 18.14 7.73 -10.20
CA GLU A 595 19.59 7.53 -10.29
C GLU A 595 20.02 6.13 -10.71
N SER A 596 19.26 5.09 -10.30
CA SER A 596 19.55 3.68 -10.62
C SER A 596 18.93 3.19 -11.94
N LEU A 597 18.17 4.04 -12.66
CA LEU A 597 17.48 3.66 -13.87
C LEU A 597 18.48 3.45 -15.02
N ILE A 598 18.65 2.19 -15.47
CA ILE A 598 19.66 1.82 -16.46
C ILE A 598 19.16 2.06 -17.89
N SER A 599 17.88 1.80 -18.12
CA SER A 599 17.23 1.92 -19.43
C SER A 599 15.76 2.23 -19.30
N LEU A 600 15.19 2.79 -20.34
CA LEU A 600 13.75 3.04 -20.49
C LEU A 600 13.13 1.99 -21.45
N PRO A 601 11.87 1.60 -21.27
CA PRO A 601 11.14 0.88 -22.31
C PRO A 601 11.00 1.73 -23.58
N ASP A 602 10.54 1.14 -24.69
CA ASP A 602 10.35 1.88 -25.94
C ASP A 602 9.20 2.89 -25.83
N ILE A 603 9.56 4.16 -25.64
CA ILE A 603 8.64 5.30 -25.61
C ILE A 603 8.62 6.09 -26.93
N SER A 604 9.15 5.53 -28.02
CA SER A 604 9.18 6.18 -29.32
C SER A 604 7.80 6.46 -29.90
N GLY A 605 6.81 5.65 -29.51
CA GLY A 605 5.42 5.77 -29.92
C GLY A 605 4.59 6.80 -29.14
N TRP A 606 5.15 7.46 -28.14
CA TRP A 606 4.39 8.46 -27.38
C TRP A 606 4.04 9.67 -28.23
N ASP A 607 2.77 10.06 -28.23
CA ASP A 607 2.31 11.30 -28.83
C ASP A 607 2.57 12.48 -27.87
N THR A 608 3.50 13.34 -28.24
CA THR A 608 3.89 14.49 -27.42
C THR A 608 3.33 15.81 -27.99
N SER A 609 2.42 15.73 -28.95
CA SER A 609 1.92 16.90 -29.70
C SER A 609 1.18 17.94 -28.85
N ASN A 610 0.59 17.51 -27.72
CA ASN A 610 -0.08 18.40 -26.75
C ASN A 610 0.78 18.77 -25.55
N ALA A 611 1.99 18.24 -25.44
CA ALA A 611 2.89 18.55 -24.35
C ALA A 611 3.33 20.03 -24.37
N ILE A 612 3.27 20.67 -23.19
CA ILE A 612 3.65 22.08 -22.99
C ILE A 612 4.94 22.17 -22.16
N ASP A 613 5.11 21.28 -21.18
CA ASP A 613 6.25 21.23 -20.30
C ASP A 613 6.83 19.82 -20.21
N MET A 614 8.12 19.68 -20.56
CA MET A 614 8.90 18.46 -20.48
C MET A 614 10.20 18.70 -19.69
N SER A 615 10.27 19.81 -18.93
CA SER A 615 11.46 20.18 -18.17
C SER A 615 11.82 19.10 -17.13
N TYR A 616 13.11 18.89 -16.93
CA TYR A 616 13.68 17.98 -15.95
C TYR A 616 13.23 16.52 -16.09
N MET A 617 12.65 16.12 -17.23
CA MET A 617 11.98 14.80 -17.35
C MET A 617 12.93 13.64 -17.03
N PHE A 618 14.19 13.70 -17.45
CA PHE A 618 15.21 12.69 -17.20
C PHE A 618 16.40 13.24 -16.38
N ASN A 619 16.23 14.42 -15.77
CA ASN A 619 17.30 15.03 -14.98
C ASN A 619 17.81 14.09 -13.88
N GLU A 620 19.12 13.99 -13.73
CA GLU A 620 19.77 13.11 -12.73
C GLU A 620 19.44 11.61 -12.85
N CYS A 621 19.13 11.13 -14.07
CA CYS A 621 19.13 9.71 -14.37
C CYS A 621 20.58 9.25 -14.61
N SER A 622 21.40 9.26 -13.58
CA SER A 622 22.85 9.11 -13.68
C SER A 622 23.34 7.75 -14.20
N SER A 623 22.54 6.69 -14.03
CA SER A 623 22.83 5.34 -14.55
C SER A 623 22.29 5.09 -15.96
N LEU A 624 21.53 6.02 -16.54
CA LEU A 624 20.92 5.84 -17.86
C LEU A 624 21.98 5.85 -18.95
N THR A 625 22.16 4.72 -19.65
CA THR A 625 23.21 4.55 -20.66
C THR A 625 22.79 4.93 -22.07
N SER A 626 21.50 4.85 -22.36
CA SER A 626 20.90 5.20 -23.65
C SER A 626 19.45 5.62 -23.51
N LEU A 627 18.96 6.39 -24.46
CA LEU A 627 17.54 6.71 -24.61
C LEU A 627 16.91 5.86 -25.72
N PRO A 628 15.62 5.50 -25.63
CA PRO A 628 14.89 4.97 -26.76
C PRO A 628 14.80 6.01 -27.88
N ASN A 629 14.36 5.60 -29.07
CA ASN A 629 14.29 6.52 -30.21
C ASN A 629 13.16 7.55 -30.04
N ILE A 630 13.51 8.76 -29.59
CA ILE A 630 12.60 9.89 -29.39
C ILE A 630 12.58 10.86 -30.60
N SER A 631 13.12 10.47 -31.73
CA SER A 631 13.18 11.33 -32.97
C SER A 631 11.80 11.78 -33.44
N LYS A 632 10.77 10.95 -33.21
CA LYS A 632 9.40 11.22 -33.64
C LYS A 632 8.58 12.07 -32.66
N TRP A 633 9.14 12.42 -31.53
CA TRP A 633 8.43 13.28 -30.58
C TRP A 633 8.14 14.64 -31.18
N ASN A 634 6.89 15.04 -31.20
CA ASN A 634 6.45 16.34 -31.65
C ASN A 634 6.52 17.34 -30.49
N ILE A 635 7.57 18.17 -30.48
CA ILE A 635 7.75 19.20 -29.46
C ILE A 635 7.29 20.59 -29.91
N SER A 636 6.54 20.69 -30.96
CA SER A 636 6.13 21.99 -31.54
C SER A 636 5.30 22.88 -30.60
N ASN A 637 4.62 22.30 -29.61
CA ASN A 637 3.87 23.03 -28.58
C ASN A 637 4.62 23.20 -27.28
N VAL A 638 5.81 22.56 -27.15
CA VAL A 638 6.59 22.58 -25.93
C VAL A 638 7.26 23.95 -25.74
N LYS A 639 7.06 24.53 -24.55
CA LYS A 639 7.62 25.81 -24.15
C LYS A 639 8.85 25.67 -23.28
N ASN A 640 8.98 24.56 -22.57
CA ASN A 640 9.99 24.36 -21.56
C ASN A 640 10.60 22.94 -21.64
N ILE A 641 11.89 22.88 -21.96
CA ILE A 641 12.72 21.68 -21.94
C ILE A 641 14.00 21.89 -21.10
N ASN A 642 13.94 22.82 -20.14
CA ASN A 642 15.06 23.04 -19.23
C ASN A 642 15.49 21.72 -18.57
N SER A 643 16.80 21.48 -18.53
CA SER A 643 17.41 20.35 -17.85
C SER A 643 16.79 18.99 -18.22
N LEU A 644 16.19 18.83 -19.41
CA LEU A 644 15.51 17.61 -19.83
C LEU A 644 16.38 16.36 -19.64
N LEU A 645 17.68 16.46 -19.94
CA LEU A 645 18.67 15.38 -19.87
C LEU A 645 19.86 15.74 -18.95
N CYS A 646 19.71 16.78 -18.14
CA CYS A 646 20.80 17.23 -17.26
C CYS A 646 21.24 16.13 -16.31
N SER A 647 22.56 16.01 -16.10
CA SER A 647 23.17 15.03 -15.18
C SER A 647 22.87 13.55 -15.53
N CYS A 648 22.56 13.24 -16.78
CA CYS A 648 22.60 11.86 -17.30
C CYS A 648 24.06 11.44 -17.53
N SER A 649 24.84 11.30 -16.46
CA SER A 649 26.31 11.19 -16.52
C SER A 649 26.84 9.92 -17.23
N SER A 650 26.03 8.84 -17.30
CA SER A 650 26.36 7.61 -18.01
C SER A 650 25.91 7.60 -19.47
N LEU A 651 25.18 8.62 -19.94
CA LEU A 651 24.65 8.66 -21.29
C LEU A 651 25.77 8.90 -22.30
N THR A 652 25.95 7.96 -23.24
CA THR A 652 27.08 8.03 -24.21
C THR A 652 26.71 8.63 -25.55
N SER A 653 25.43 8.54 -25.93
CA SER A 653 24.91 9.09 -27.20
C SER A 653 23.44 9.45 -27.06
N LEU A 654 22.92 10.25 -27.96
CA LEU A 654 21.54 10.63 -28.07
C LEU A 654 20.90 10.03 -29.33
N PRO A 655 19.60 9.72 -29.35
CA PRO A 655 18.90 9.47 -30.60
C PRO A 655 18.89 10.72 -31.50
N ASP A 656 18.57 10.54 -32.78
CA ASP A 656 18.48 11.67 -33.70
C ASP A 656 17.29 12.58 -33.34
N ILE A 657 17.63 13.79 -32.87
CA ILE A 657 16.66 14.84 -32.49
C ILE A 657 16.76 16.04 -33.44
N SER A 658 17.38 15.86 -34.60
CA SER A 658 17.56 16.93 -35.62
C SER A 658 16.27 17.57 -36.12
N GLU A 659 15.21 16.75 -36.21
CA GLU A 659 13.90 17.20 -36.71
C GLU A 659 12.97 17.76 -35.60
N TRP A 660 13.46 17.95 -34.39
CA TRP A 660 12.67 18.58 -33.35
C TRP A 660 12.33 20.02 -33.66
N ASN A 661 11.05 20.34 -33.72
CA ASN A 661 10.61 21.72 -33.94
C ASN A 661 10.66 22.53 -32.64
N THR A 662 11.72 23.28 -32.44
CA THR A 662 12.00 24.06 -31.24
C THR A 662 11.45 25.50 -31.32
N CYS A 663 10.61 25.84 -32.29
CA CYS A 663 10.22 27.24 -32.54
C CYS A 663 9.46 27.90 -31.37
N ASN A 664 8.80 27.15 -30.52
CA ASN A 664 8.07 27.65 -29.35
C ASN A 664 8.84 27.50 -28.02
N VAL A 665 10.04 26.93 -28.05
CA VAL A 665 10.84 26.69 -26.85
C VAL A 665 11.42 28.00 -26.32
N ALA A 666 10.92 28.46 -25.19
CA ALA A 666 11.38 29.64 -24.50
C ALA A 666 12.51 29.34 -23.49
N TYR A 667 12.53 28.15 -22.95
CA TYR A 667 13.46 27.74 -21.90
C TYR A 667 14.22 26.48 -22.31
N LEU A 668 15.55 26.65 -22.54
CA LEU A 668 16.46 25.61 -23.04
C LEU A 668 17.66 25.41 -22.12
N ARG A 669 17.64 26.04 -20.97
CA ARG A 669 18.75 26.04 -20.02
C ARG A 669 19.10 24.61 -19.59
N ASN A 670 20.42 24.34 -19.52
CA ASN A 670 20.99 23.12 -18.93
C ASN A 670 20.51 21.81 -19.60
N LEU A 671 20.13 21.86 -20.88
CA LEU A 671 19.47 20.72 -21.55
C LEU A 671 20.30 19.42 -21.50
N PHE A 672 21.61 19.52 -21.81
CA PHE A 672 22.56 18.41 -21.81
C PHE A 672 23.67 18.58 -20.75
N GLY A 673 23.51 19.55 -19.86
CA GLY A 673 24.56 19.81 -18.87
C GLY A 673 24.81 18.62 -17.96
N TYR A 674 26.08 18.44 -17.56
CA TYR A 674 26.54 17.33 -16.74
C TYR A 674 26.36 15.92 -17.36
N CYS A 675 26.18 15.83 -18.69
CA CYS A 675 26.28 14.58 -19.42
C CYS A 675 27.77 14.22 -19.67
N GLU A 676 28.44 13.82 -18.58
CA GLU A 676 29.92 13.66 -18.58
C GLU A 676 30.43 12.59 -19.53
N SER A 677 29.62 11.58 -19.86
CA SER A 677 29.97 10.48 -20.77
C SER A 677 29.59 10.69 -22.22
N LEU A 678 28.91 11.81 -22.56
CA LEU A 678 28.40 12.07 -23.88
C LEU A 678 29.57 12.34 -24.85
N LEU A 679 29.65 11.51 -25.92
CA LEU A 679 30.74 11.56 -26.89
C LEU A 679 30.47 12.50 -28.07
N GLU A 680 29.21 12.54 -28.51
CA GLU A 680 28.73 13.31 -29.66
C GLU A 680 27.28 13.75 -29.45
N LEU A 681 26.88 14.78 -30.18
CA LEU A 681 25.51 15.26 -30.26
C LEU A 681 24.99 15.00 -31.67
N PRO A 682 23.69 14.72 -31.85
CA PRO A 682 23.03 14.68 -33.14
C PRO A 682 23.07 16.08 -33.79
N ASP A 683 22.76 16.16 -35.08
CA ASP A 683 22.70 17.45 -35.79
C ASP A 683 21.54 18.32 -35.27
N ILE A 684 21.88 19.40 -34.56
CA ILE A 684 20.96 20.40 -34.01
C ILE A 684 21.00 21.71 -34.74
N SER A 685 21.58 21.75 -35.94
CA SER A 685 21.73 22.95 -36.76
C SER A 685 20.40 23.59 -37.19
N LYS A 686 19.39 22.76 -37.37
CA LYS A 686 18.02 23.16 -37.75
C LYS A 686 17.17 23.72 -36.60
N TRP A 687 17.65 23.68 -35.38
CA TRP A 687 16.87 24.13 -34.23
C TRP A 687 16.61 25.63 -34.29
N ASN A 688 15.34 26.00 -34.19
CA ASN A 688 14.94 27.39 -34.15
C ASN A 688 14.85 27.88 -32.68
N ILE A 689 15.85 28.59 -32.21
CA ILE A 689 15.91 29.14 -30.86
C ILE A 689 15.48 30.63 -30.78
N SER A 690 14.77 31.14 -31.80
CA SER A 690 14.43 32.57 -31.88
C SER A 690 13.55 33.06 -30.71
N HIS A 691 12.83 32.16 -30.01
CA HIS A 691 12.04 32.48 -28.82
C HIS A 691 12.77 32.20 -27.51
N THR A 692 13.97 31.62 -27.59
CA THR A 692 14.72 31.19 -26.41
C THR A 692 15.37 32.40 -25.75
N ILE A 693 15.19 32.46 -24.40
CA ILE A 693 15.69 33.57 -23.57
C ILE A 693 16.96 33.17 -22.82
N ASP A 694 17.08 31.89 -22.44
CA ASP A 694 18.17 31.35 -21.63
C ASP A 694 18.73 30.06 -22.26
N ILE A 695 20.00 30.09 -22.63
CA ILE A 695 20.78 28.96 -23.14
C ILE A 695 21.95 28.64 -22.21
N SER A 696 21.90 29.12 -20.96
CA SER A 696 22.98 28.86 -20.00
C SER A 696 23.11 27.36 -19.69
N LEU A 697 24.34 26.93 -19.41
CA LEU A 697 24.68 25.56 -19.01
C LEU A 697 24.36 24.46 -20.02
N ILE A 698 23.89 24.77 -21.23
CA ILE A 698 23.33 23.79 -22.16
C ILE A 698 24.26 22.60 -22.43
N PHE A 699 25.57 22.80 -22.46
CA PHE A 699 26.60 21.78 -22.64
C PHE A 699 27.58 21.71 -21.45
N SER A 700 27.27 22.39 -20.36
CA SER A 700 28.16 22.46 -19.18
C SER A 700 28.53 21.06 -18.70
N LYS A 701 29.82 20.83 -18.40
CA LYS A 701 30.34 19.52 -17.93
C LYS A 701 30.14 18.33 -18.86
N CYS A 702 29.95 18.57 -20.16
CA CYS A 702 30.06 17.50 -21.16
C CYS A 702 31.54 17.17 -21.38
N THR A 703 32.19 16.56 -20.40
CA THR A 703 33.64 16.41 -20.30
C THR A 703 34.27 15.58 -21.42
N LYS A 704 33.52 14.64 -22.02
CA LYS A 704 33.99 13.80 -23.13
C LYS A 704 33.63 14.32 -24.51
N LEU A 705 32.80 15.36 -24.60
CA LEU A 705 32.38 15.93 -25.86
C LEU A 705 33.55 16.63 -26.55
N SER A 706 33.96 16.11 -27.70
CA SER A 706 35.16 16.62 -28.42
C SER A 706 34.86 17.65 -29.51
N SER A 707 33.60 17.69 -30.00
CA SER A 707 33.12 18.63 -31.00
C SER A 707 31.63 18.90 -30.82
N LEU A 708 31.15 19.99 -31.36
CA LEU A 708 29.73 20.36 -31.42
C LEU A 708 29.25 20.27 -32.87
N PRO A 709 27.97 19.99 -33.10
CA PRO A 709 27.34 20.16 -34.41
C PRO A 709 27.33 21.64 -34.82
N ASP A 710 26.99 21.94 -36.07
CA ASP A 710 26.91 23.31 -36.53
C ASP A 710 25.76 24.09 -35.88
N ILE A 711 26.08 25.03 -35.01
CA ILE A 711 25.15 25.93 -34.31
C ILE A 711 25.29 27.38 -34.78
N SER A 712 25.97 27.61 -35.91
CA SER A 712 26.20 28.94 -36.46
C SER A 712 24.90 29.69 -36.77
N HIS A 713 23.90 28.97 -37.25
CA HIS A 713 22.59 29.51 -37.64
C HIS A 713 21.61 29.74 -36.51
N TRP A 714 21.98 29.49 -35.30
CA TRP A 714 21.11 29.74 -34.17
C TRP A 714 20.78 31.23 -34.02
N ASN A 715 19.47 31.55 -34.05
CA ASN A 715 19.04 32.95 -33.84
C ASN A 715 19.02 33.28 -32.34
N THR A 716 20.10 33.91 -31.88
CA THR A 716 20.31 34.26 -30.46
C THR A 716 19.75 35.65 -30.10
N SER A 717 18.98 36.31 -30.98
CA SER A 717 18.51 37.71 -30.82
C SER A 717 17.66 37.98 -29.57
N ASN A 718 17.08 36.93 -28.95
CA ASN A 718 16.32 37.05 -27.72
C ASN A 718 17.07 36.52 -26.48
N VAL A 719 18.25 35.96 -26.67
CA VAL A 719 19.02 35.38 -25.56
C VAL A 719 19.53 36.47 -24.63
N THR A 720 19.26 36.32 -23.35
CA THR A 720 19.71 37.21 -22.29
C THR A 720 20.76 36.59 -21.37
N ASN A 721 20.86 35.26 -21.35
CA ASN A 721 21.77 34.49 -20.54
C ASN A 721 22.40 33.35 -21.34
N MET A 722 23.72 33.31 -21.42
CA MET A 722 24.51 32.23 -21.99
C MET A 722 25.66 31.81 -21.07
N SER A 723 25.52 32.13 -19.75
CA SER A 723 26.55 31.79 -18.77
C SER A 723 26.76 30.28 -18.71
N LEU A 724 28.01 29.85 -18.44
CA LEU A 724 28.37 28.43 -18.25
C LEU A 724 28.05 27.53 -19.44
N MET A 725 27.71 28.06 -20.63
CA MET A 725 27.19 27.25 -21.75
C MET A 725 28.12 26.13 -22.14
N PHE A 726 29.43 26.37 -22.19
CA PHE A 726 30.49 25.41 -22.53
C PHE A 726 31.40 25.10 -21.33
N SER A 727 31.00 25.50 -20.13
CA SER A 727 31.79 25.33 -18.91
C SER A 727 32.19 23.89 -18.71
N GLU A 728 33.47 23.62 -18.40
CA GLU A 728 34.02 22.30 -18.12
C GLU A 728 33.88 21.29 -19.29
N CYS A 729 33.69 21.75 -20.52
CA CYS A 729 33.84 20.94 -21.74
C CYS A 729 35.32 20.63 -22.00
N SER A 730 35.94 19.86 -21.10
CA SER A 730 37.40 19.70 -21.03
C SER A 730 38.00 18.97 -22.25
N SER A 731 37.20 18.21 -23.02
CA SER A 731 37.64 17.54 -24.26
C SER A 731 37.38 18.34 -25.54
N LEU A 732 36.66 19.46 -25.48
CA LEU A 732 36.25 20.23 -26.66
C LEU A 732 37.48 20.83 -27.33
N LEU A 733 37.67 20.54 -28.62
CA LEU A 733 38.85 20.95 -29.39
C LEU A 733 38.67 22.27 -30.11
N SER A 734 37.46 22.51 -30.62
CA SER A 734 37.07 23.72 -31.37
C SER A 734 35.57 23.96 -31.22
N LEU A 735 35.13 25.16 -31.51
CA LEU A 735 33.73 25.56 -31.62
C LEU A 735 33.36 25.69 -33.11
N PRO A 736 32.10 25.46 -33.49
CA PRO A 736 31.55 25.89 -34.77
C PRO A 736 31.62 27.43 -34.88
N ASP A 737 31.38 27.97 -36.07
CA ASP A 737 31.42 29.42 -36.28
C ASP A 737 30.21 30.10 -35.60
N ILE A 738 30.47 30.80 -34.50
CA ILE A 738 29.45 31.51 -33.70
C ILE A 738 29.64 33.05 -33.86
N SER A 739 30.35 33.50 -34.89
CA SER A 739 30.63 34.91 -35.14
C SER A 739 29.36 35.75 -35.37
N ASP A 740 28.35 35.17 -36.00
CA ASP A 740 27.08 35.81 -36.35
C ASP A 740 26.04 35.83 -35.22
N TRP A 741 26.36 35.29 -34.05
CA TRP A 741 25.43 35.33 -32.94
C TRP A 741 25.12 36.76 -32.48
N ASN A 742 23.83 37.07 -32.41
CA ASN A 742 23.37 38.35 -31.92
C ASN A 742 23.37 38.39 -30.38
N THR A 743 24.38 39.04 -29.79
CA THR A 743 24.55 39.10 -28.34
C THR A 743 24.01 40.41 -27.74
N SER A 744 23.27 41.23 -28.50
CA SER A 744 22.83 42.58 -28.10
C SER A 744 21.88 42.63 -26.88
N LYS A 745 21.26 41.48 -26.50
CA LYS A 745 20.42 41.37 -25.32
C LYS A 745 21.08 40.61 -24.18
N VAL A 746 22.26 40.05 -24.38
CA VAL A 746 22.92 39.21 -23.40
C VAL A 746 23.40 40.08 -22.21
N LYS A 747 23.05 39.58 -21.02
CA LYS A 747 23.42 40.21 -19.74
C LYS A 747 24.44 39.39 -18.97
N ASP A 748 24.49 38.09 -19.18
CA ASP A 748 25.36 37.17 -18.47
C ASP A 748 26.14 36.27 -19.44
N MET A 749 27.47 36.36 -19.41
CA MET A 749 28.43 35.51 -20.11
C MET A 749 29.44 34.89 -19.10
N GLY A 750 29.09 34.88 -17.83
CA GLY A 750 29.97 34.34 -16.78
C GLY A 750 30.31 32.87 -17.03
N ALA A 751 31.58 32.53 -16.87
CA ALA A 751 32.11 31.18 -17.03
C ALA A 751 31.75 30.49 -18.37
N LEU A 752 31.49 31.26 -19.43
CA LEU A 752 31.01 30.74 -20.72
C LEU A 752 31.89 29.61 -21.25
N PHE A 753 33.24 29.77 -21.16
CA PHE A 753 34.23 28.77 -21.55
C PHE A 753 35.09 28.29 -20.38
N TYR A 754 34.60 28.39 -19.15
CA TYR A 754 35.30 27.99 -17.95
C TYR A 754 35.84 26.55 -18.08
N ASP A 755 37.12 26.32 -17.81
CA ASP A 755 37.81 25.02 -17.86
C ASP A 755 37.65 24.22 -19.17
N CYS A 756 37.53 24.92 -20.32
CA CYS A 756 37.65 24.30 -21.64
C CYS A 756 39.13 23.99 -21.91
N ALA A 757 39.69 23.04 -21.20
CA ALA A 757 41.13 22.81 -21.11
C ALA A 757 41.80 22.44 -22.43
N LYS A 758 41.10 21.79 -23.38
CA LYS A 758 41.62 21.39 -24.69
C LYS A 758 41.24 22.33 -25.84
N LEU A 759 40.49 23.39 -25.61
CA LEU A 759 40.04 24.33 -26.63
C LEU A 759 41.26 25.13 -27.14
N LYS A 760 41.58 25.00 -28.44
CA LYS A 760 42.79 25.60 -29.03
C LYS A 760 42.58 27.00 -29.55
N SER A 761 41.39 27.28 -30.12
CA SER A 761 41.04 28.57 -30.69
C SER A 761 39.55 28.84 -30.57
N LEU A 762 39.18 30.09 -30.64
CA LEU A 762 37.82 30.57 -30.73
C LEU A 762 37.51 31.03 -32.17
N PRO A 763 36.26 30.91 -32.65
CA PRO A 763 35.81 31.60 -33.86
C PRO A 763 35.93 33.13 -33.68
N ASP A 764 35.71 33.91 -34.72
CA ASP A 764 35.81 35.37 -34.66
C ASP A 764 34.61 35.98 -33.91
N ILE A 765 34.74 36.15 -32.60
CA ILE A 765 33.74 36.77 -31.72
C ILE A 765 33.98 38.28 -31.52
N SER A 766 34.81 38.91 -32.35
CA SER A 766 35.11 40.32 -32.24
C SER A 766 33.89 41.25 -32.37
N ASN A 767 32.89 40.81 -33.15
CA ASN A 767 31.66 41.55 -33.44
C ASN A 767 30.55 41.37 -32.40
N TRP A 768 30.77 40.56 -31.36
CA TRP A 768 29.76 40.39 -30.31
C TRP A 768 29.47 41.72 -29.61
N ASN A 769 28.18 42.06 -29.53
CA ASN A 769 27.72 43.24 -28.82
C ASN A 769 27.65 42.97 -27.31
N THR A 770 28.61 43.50 -26.57
CA THR A 770 28.72 43.31 -25.10
C THR A 770 28.18 44.47 -24.27
N SER A 771 27.54 45.47 -24.90
CA SER A 771 27.09 46.68 -24.23
C SER A 771 26.09 46.48 -23.08
N LYS A 772 25.36 45.33 -23.07
CA LYS A 772 24.43 44.97 -21.96
C LYS A 772 25.00 43.96 -21.00
N VAL A 773 26.18 43.45 -21.24
CA VAL A 773 26.78 42.41 -20.40
C VAL A 773 27.17 42.99 -19.04
N MET A 774 26.68 42.38 -18.00
CA MET A 774 26.95 42.74 -16.59
C MET A 774 27.89 41.74 -15.90
N ASN A 775 28.00 40.51 -16.40
CA ASN A 775 28.82 39.46 -15.82
C ASN A 775 29.66 38.73 -16.86
N MET A 776 30.98 38.74 -16.67
CA MET A 776 32.00 38.00 -17.42
C MET A 776 32.93 37.22 -16.47
N PHE A 777 32.47 36.94 -15.23
CA PHE A 777 33.23 36.22 -14.23
C PHE A 777 33.76 34.91 -14.77
N ARG A 778 35.08 34.69 -14.69
CA ARG A 778 35.78 33.47 -15.11
C ARG A 778 35.46 33.01 -16.55
N MET A 779 35.13 33.92 -17.47
CA MET A 779 34.65 33.56 -18.82
C MET A 779 35.60 32.64 -19.57
N PHE A 780 36.89 32.78 -19.45
CA PHE A 780 37.95 31.96 -20.06
C PHE A 780 38.83 31.28 -19.03
N TYR A 781 38.41 31.19 -17.78
CA TYR A 781 39.20 30.59 -16.71
C TYR A 781 39.69 29.21 -17.09
N ASN A 782 40.98 28.90 -16.88
CA ASN A 782 41.60 27.60 -17.06
C ASN A 782 41.53 27.03 -18.51
N CYS A 783 41.39 27.90 -19.54
CA CYS A 783 41.52 27.52 -20.95
C CYS A 783 42.98 27.30 -21.32
N LYS A 784 43.60 26.22 -20.84
CA LYS A 784 45.05 25.96 -20.88
C LYS A 784 45.61 25.83 -22.31
N SER A 785 44.85 25.27 -23.24
CA SER A 785 45.26 25.02 -24.62
C SER A 785 44.96 26.19 -25.56
N LEU A 786 44.30 27.23 -25.11
CA LEU A 786 43.96 28.39 -25.94
C LEU A 786 45.20 29.17 -26.28
N THR A 787 45.54 29.25 -27.57
CA THR A 787 46.79 29.87 -28.08
C THR A 787 46.58 31.25 -28.68
N SER A 788 45.33 31.60 -29.04
CA SER A 788 44.99 32.89 -29.60
C SER A 788 43.58 33.33 -29.21
N LEU A 789 43.38 34.64 -29.07
CA LEU A 789 42.07 35.25 -28.91
C LEU A 789 41.73 36.03 -30.20
N PRO A 790 40.45 36.03 -30.64
CA PRO A 790 39.99 37.00 -31.63
C PRO A 790 40.13 38.44 -31.08
N ASP A 791 39.99 39.46 -31.93
CA ASP A 791 40.16 40.86 -31.50
C ASP A 791 38.95 41.29 -30.60
N ILE A 792 39.08 41.03 -29.34
CA ILE A 792 38.08 41.45 -28.31
C ILE A 792 38.30 42.87 -27.80
N SER A 793 39.26 43.63 -28.43
CA SER A 793 39.48 45.03 -28.07
C SER A 793 38.24 45.90 -28.34
N LYS A 794 37.31 45.46 -29.21
CA LYS A 794 36.07 46.15 -29.58
C LYS A 794 34.95 45.96 -28.58
N TRP A 795 35.05 45.02 -27.67
CA TRP A 795 33.96 44.75 -26.71
C TRP A 795 33.76 45.95 -25.80
N ASP A 796 32.52 46.36 -25.63
CA ASP A 796 32.13 47.32 -24.60
C ASP A 796 32.05 46.64 -23.23
N ILE A 797 32.92 46.98 -22.30
CA ILE A 797 32.96 46.42 -20.95
C ILE A 797 32.52 47.45 -19.89
N SER A 798 32.03 48.61 -20.32
CA SER A 798 31.64 49.69 -19.40
C SER A 798 30.50 49.32 -18.46
N GLY A 799 29.60 48.40 -18.90
CA GLY A 799 28.48 47.85 -18.10
C GLY A 799 28.85 46.68 -17.21
N VAL A 800 30.04 46.09 -17.35
CA VAL A 800 30.41 44.85 -16.66
C VAL A 800 30.69 45.11 -15.19
N LYS A 801 29.93 44.43 -14.33
CA LYS A 801 30.04 44.55 -12.86
C LYS A 801 30.97 43.50 -12.25
N ASN A 802 31.13 42.34 -12.93
CA ASN A 802 31.97 41.25 -12.48
C ASN A 802 32.75 40.64 -13.64
N MET A 803 34.05 40.73 -13.64
CA MET A 803 34.97 40.07 -14.56
C MET A 803 36.18 39.44 -13.88
N ARG A 804 36.03 39.16 -12.56
CA ARG A 804 37.09 38.51 -11.79
C ARG A 804 37.55 37.22 -12.43
N ASP A 805 38.85 36.95 -12.40
CA ASP A 805 39.52 35.75 -12.86
C ASP A 805 39.26 35.38 -14.35
N ILE A 806 38.87 36.36 -15.20
CA ILE A 806 38.37 36.11 -16.56
C ILE A 806 39.36 35.28 -17.41
N PHE A 807 40.68 35.45 -17.28
CA PHE A 807 41.71 34.68 -17.99
C PHE A 807 42.63 33.90 -17.06
N GLN A 808 42.31 33.75 -15.78
CA GLN A 808 43.14 33.01 -14.83
C GLN A 808 43.34 31.57 -15.29
N GLY A 809 44.57 31.06 -15.28
CA GLY A 809 44.90 29.68 -15.69
C GLY A 809 44.98 29.47 -17.21
N CYS A 810 44.82 30.52 -18.04
CA CYS A 810 45.06 30.46 -19.49
C CYS A 810 46.55 30.39 -19.82
N ASN A 811 46.84 30.10 -21.10
CA ASN A 811 48.21 30.10 -21.62
C ASN A 811 48.85 31.53 -21.52
N ILE A 812 50.07 31.61 -21.04
CA ILE A 812 50.80 32.87 -20.84
C ILE A 812 51.04 33.63 -22.17
N SER A 813 51.05 32.92 -23.29
CA SER A 813 51.25 33.51 -24.63
C SER A 813 50.06 34.28 -25.23
N LEU A 814 48.87 34.23 -24.51
CA LEU A 814 47.68 34.91 -24.96
C LEU A 814 47.86 36.45 -25.00
N ASN A 815 47.58 37.05 -26.17
CA ASN A 815 47.58 38.50 -26.29
C ASN A 815 46.24 39.08 -25.76
N ILE A 816 46.24 39.40 -24.46
CA ILE A 816 45.05 39.95 -23.77
C ILE A 816 45.07 41.46 -23.93
N PRO A 817 44.01 42.11 -24.49
CA PRO A 817 43.97 43.59 -24.63
C PRO A 817 44.08 44.27 -23.24
N ASP A 818 44.80 45.47 -23.26
CA ASP A 818 45.19 46.15 -22.02
C ASP A 818 44.00 46.56 -21.14
N LYS A 819 42.87 46.94 -21.74
CA LYS A 819 41.63 47.22 -20.95
C LYS A 819 41.13 46.10 -20.02
N PHE A 820 41.38 44.84 -20.37
CA PHE A 820 41.05 43.70 -19.52
C PHE A 820 42.11 43.52 -18.41
N LYS A 821 43.38 43.76 -18.70
CA LYS A 821 44.52 43.75 -17.76
C LYS A 821 44.33 44.73 -16.63
N GLU A 822 43.95 45.99 -16.97
CA GLU A 822 43.78 47.12 -16.03
C GLU A 822 42.61 46.83 -15.03
N LEU A 823 41.54 46.23 -15.51
CA LEU A 823 40.35 45.92 -14.66
C LEU A 823 40.54 44.64 -13.82
N CYS A 824 41.26 43.62 -14.34
CA CYS A 824 41.62 42.45 -13.54
C CYS A 824 42.52 42.78 -12.33
N ASN A 825 43.31 43.85 -12.40
CA ASN A 825 44.18 44.32 -11.33
C ASN A 825 43.48 45.27 -10.33
N LYS A 826 42.24 45.76 -10.63
CA LYS A 826 41.45 46.68 -9.81
C LYS A 826 40.35 46.01 -8.99
N ILE A 827 40.03 44.75 -9.23
CA ILE A 827 39.02 43.91 -8.56
C ILE A 827 39.73 42.75 -7.86
#